data_b1c21661a29de539b074a3dbcff8a5cc
#
_entry.id   b1c21661a29de539b074a3dbcff8a5cc
#
_cell.length_a   1.000
_cell.length_b   1.000
_cell.length_c   1.000
_cell.angle_alpha   90.00
_cell.angle_beta   90.00
_cell.angle_gamma   90.00
#
_symmetry.space_group_name_H-M   'P 1'
#
loop_
_entity.id
_entity.type
_entity.pdbx_description
1 polymer ?
#
loop_
_entity_poly.entity_id
_entity_poly.type
_entity_poly.pdbx_seq_one_letter_code
_entity_poly.pdbx_strand_id
1 'polypeptide(L)'
;MARVRRAALAAGAAALLAVALPGVAQARPQGRPATAGTGVPAYYDSGLSATPPMGWNTYYGLGAPTESQVRSVADFMVSSGLRDSGYDIVWLDGGWQADNPRDAQGNLTANPARFPSGIPALVDYLHARGLKAGIYTDAGDYDPASCGLGSRGHYQQDADLFASWKIDAVKVDFLCGIGEKLDPGPAFRQFSDAIAHSGRPMLLNLCNPLTDDWGLPHTPAQDAHNTYVYGPTTADSWRTGTDIAWGSPTAGEFPNVLRNMDANAWHPEAQGPGHWNDPDYLIPMRALSDGSYELNQEESTTQLVMWAEMASPLVVGSDPRTLPKAMLDTLRNPEILAVDQDPLGIQGVRVATDATGDTYSKVLSGHGRRAVVLLNRSDQPAQRTVTFAQAGLTGQVAVRDLRARADRGAYSGSYTVTVPAHGTAFLGLTGTDDAPGTTTGATSATDPAIVRDGDVLTSFTQAANGSLTARTGRDGQWTGGAVTDLGGPTRGRFQGQPAAYASAGGRIDVFVRGLDDAAYLRTYSGGHWGPWQNLGGDLADAPSAAVTGPGAWTLFATGADGTVVTRGRQGTWSSLGAPDGLAPYGRPSAVADAAGRTHVAVRTADDAVWTRVQDASGAWSGWSSLGGTISGSPTLVATGDSVQLLARAGDYTLWQRTYDATADHWGDWFPDRQFVSNAFDGALGATAGPGGTVIAVSRGVGGTVRQSAF
;
A
#
# COMPACT_ATOMS: atom_id res chain seq x y z
N MET A 1 -58.20 -66.62 11.77
CA MET A 1 -58.04 -66.96 13.21
C MET A 1 -56.64 -66.68 13.63
N ALA A 2 -56.47 -66.11 14.83
CA ALA A 2 -55.31 -65.89 15.63
C ALA A 2 -54.40 -64.69 15.27
N ARG A 3 -54.66 -63.70 15.93
CA ARG A 3 -54.09 -62.96 17.10
C ARG A 3 -52.71 -62.37 16.91
N VAL A 4 -52.81 -61.09 16.78
CA VAL A 4 -51.77 -60.04 16.88
C VAL A 4 -51.16 -60.03 18.31
N ARG A 5 -49.82 -59.90 18.39
CA ARG A 5 -49.16 -59.31 19.58
C ARG A 5 -48.35 -58.06 19.15
N ARG A 6 -48.75 -56.91 19.68
CA ARG A 6 -48.08 -55.66 19.63
C ARG A 6 -46.82 -55.71 20.56
N ALA A 7 -45.69 -55.31 20.04
CA ALA A 7 -44.55 -54.92 20.87
C ALA A 7 -44.36 -53.40 20.69
N ALA A 8 -44.46 -52.68 21.79
CA ALA A 8 -44.23 -51.25 21.84
C ALA A 8 -42.70 -50.99 21.84
N LEU A 9 -42.21 -50.19 20.85
CA LEU A 9 -40.88 -49.60 20.93
C LEU A 9 -41.03 -48.20 21.52
N ALA A 10 -40.35 -47.97 22.63
CA ALA A 10 -40.19 -46.68 23.24
C ALA A 10 -39.27 -45.81 22.36
N ALA A 11 -39.80 -44.68 21.91
CA ALA A 11 -39.01 -43.63 21.26
C ALA A 11 -38.24 -42.83 22.33
N GLY A 12 -36.97 -43.03 22.38
CA GLY A 12 -36.06 -42.15 23.13
C GLY A 12 -35.85 -40.84 22.36
N ALA A 13 -36.42 -39.76 22.87
CA ALA A 13 -36.13 -38.43 22.37
C ALA A 13 -34.71 -38.04 22.80
N ALA A 14 -33.78 -38.04 21.86
CA ALA A 14 -32.46 -37.39 22.04
C ALA A 14 -32.67 -35.88 21.89
N ALA A 15 -32.67 -35.16 23.00
CA ALA A 15 -32.60 -33.70 23.01
C ALA A 15 -31.22 -33.28 22.52
N LEU A 16 -31.11 -32.76 21.30
CA LEU A 16 -29.95 -32.01 20.82
C LEU A 16 -29.96 -30.68 21.58
N LEU A 17 -29.13 -30.57 22.60
CA LEU A 17 -28.70 -29.25 23.13
C LEU A 17 -27.92 -28.56 22.05
N ALA A 18 -28.51 -27.60 21.34
CA ALA A 18 -27.80 -26.59 20.58
C ALA A 18 -27.11 -25.67 21.60
N VAL A 19 -25.84 -25.91 21.84
CA VAL A 19 -24.99 -24.95 22.54
C VAL A 19 -24.78 -23.78 21.55
N ALA A 20 -25.57 -22.73 21.73
CA ALA A 20 -25.31 -21.45 21.11
C ALA A 20 -23.96 -20.94 21.69
N LEU A 21 -22.90 -21.05 20.92
CA LEU A 21 -21.68 -20.32 21.20
C LEU A 21 -22.01 -18.82 21.17
N PRO A 22 -21.69 -18.05 22.23
CA PRO A 22 -21.86 -16.61 22.17
C PRO A 22 -20.95 -16.12 21.03
N GLY A 23 -21.55 -15.45 20.04
CA GLY A 23 -20.80 -14.74 19.02
C GLY A 23 -19.82 -13.82 19.73
N VAL A 24 -18.53 -14.08 19.56
CA VAL A 24 -17.49 -13.13 19.94
C VAL A 24 -17.67 -11.96 18.97
N ALA A 25 -18.43 -10.96 19.41
CA ALA A 25 -18.34 -9.65 18.79
C ALA A 25 -16.89 -9.23 18.92
N GLN A 26 -16.13 -9.28 17.82
CA GLN A 26 -14.81 -8.66 17.77
C GLN A 26 -15.01 -7.20 18.13
N ALA A 27 -14.60 -6.82 19.32
CA ALA A 27 -14.51 -5.44 19.71
C ALA A 27 -13.57 -4.76 18.69
N ARG A 28 -14.15 -3.90 17.84
CA ARG A 28 -13.36 -2.99 17.00
C ARG A 28 -12.37 -2.29 17.92
N PRO A 29 -11.10 -2.15 17.55
CA PRO A 29 -10.18 -1.30 18.31
C PRO A 29 -10.80 0.10 18.34
N GLN A 30 -11.19 0.55 19.52
CA GLN A 30 -11.58 1.95 19.70
C GLN A 30 -10.32 2.77 19.44
N GLY A 31 -10.40 3.68 18.47
CA GLY A 31 -9.34 4.63 18.18
C GLY A 31 -8.84 5.25 19.49
N ARG A 32 -7.55 5.15 19.72
CA ARG A 32 -6.92 5.67 20.94
C ARG A 32 -7.07 7.19 20.92
N PRO A 33 -7.63 7.85 21.93
CA PRO A 33 -7.74 9.30 21.92
C PRO A 33 -6.36 9.91 21.75
N ALA A 34 -6.22 10.85 20.81
CA ALA A 34 -5.02 11.62 20.61
C ALA A 34 -4.66 12.35 21.91
N THR A 35 -3.53 12.00 22.49
CA THR A 35 -3.02 12.76 23.65
C THR A 35 -2.41 14.05 23.13
N ALA A 36 -3.02 15.19 23.46
CA ALA A 36 -2.49 16.49 23.18
C ALA A 36 -1.10 16.68 23.81
N GLY A 37 -0.14 17.15 22.99
CA GLY A 37 1.07 17.80 23.46
C GLY A 37 2.36 16.97 23.34
N THR A 38 3.01 17.11 22.24
CA THR A 38 4.47 17.30 22.00
C THR A 38 4.59 17.51 20.50
N GLY A 39 5.25 18.54 20.02
CA GLY A 39 5.29 18.97 18.61
C GLY A 39 5.95 18.01 17.61
N VAL A 40 5.59 16.73 17.67
CA VAL A 40 5.97 15.69 16.71
C VAL A 40 4.75 15.45 15.82
N PRO A 41 4.86 15.56 14.48
CA PRO A 41 3.80 15.22 13.55
C PRO A 41 3.24 13.83 13.88
N ALA A 42 1.93 13.70 13.90
CA ALA A 42 1.30 12.43 14.19
C ALA A 42 1.32 11.59 12.92
N TYR A 43 1.83 10.36 12.98
CA TYR A 43 1.44 9.33 12.04
C TYR A 43 -0.09 9.22 12.07
N TYR A 44 -0.74 9.46 10.93
CA TYR A 44 -2.19 9.42 10.86
C TYR A 44 -2.66 7.99 10.61
N ASP A 45 -3.58 7.54 11.45
CA ASP A 45 -4.29 6.28 11.32
C ASP A 45 -5.63 6.48 12.03
N SER A 46 -6.70 6.56 11.28
CA SER A 46 -8.04 6.74 11.85
C SER A 46 -8.51 5.51 12.64
N GLY A 47 -7.95 4.35 12.38
CA GLY A 47 -8.43 3.05 12.86
C GLY A 47 -9.76 2.60 12.21
N LEU A 48 -10.22 3.30 11.17
CA LEU A 48 -11.50 3.04 10.50
C LEU A 48 -11.36 2.29 9.18
N SER A 49 -10.12 2.11 8.70
CA SER A 49 -9.78 1.57 7.37
C SER A 49 -8.90 0.32 7.47
N ALA A 50 -9.20 -0.60 8.37
CA ALA A 50 -8.43 -1.85 8.53
C ALA A 50 -8.41 -2.71 7.25
N THR A 51 -9.42 -2.58 6.40
CA THR A 51 -9.52 -3.10 5.03
C THR A 51 -9.89 -1.93 4.12
N PRO A 52 -9.75 -2.06 2.77
CA PRO A 52 -10.09 -0.99 1.85
C PRO A 52 -11.51 -0.47 2.08
N PRO A 53 -11.73 0.86 2.14
CA PRO A 53 -13.06 1.41 2.34
C PRO A 53 -13.97 1.14 1.14
N MET A 54 -15.25 0.89 1.40
CA MET A 54 -16.25 0.63 0.37
C MET A 54 -17.41 1.60 0.51
N GLY A 55 -17.95 2.08 -0.62
CA GLY A 55 -19.03 3.05 -0.56
C GLY A 55 -19.54 3.52 -1.91
N TRP A 56 -20.18 4.67 -1.89
CA TRP A 56 -20.67 5.37 -3.07
C TRP A 56 -20.32 6.86 -2.99
N ASN A 57 -19.91 7.44 -4.12
CA ASN A 57 -19.58 8.86 -4.22
C ASN A 57 -20.51 9.55 -5.23
N THR A 58 -20.91 10.77 -4.92
CA THR A 58 -21.91 11.53 -5.71
C THR A 58 -21.39 12.04 -7.05
N TYR A 59 -20.05 12.22 -7.22
CA TYR A 59 -19.48 13.05 -8.30
C TYR A 59 -19.84 12.57 -9.70
N TYR A 60 -19.43 11.37 -10.08
CA TYR A 60 -19.63 10.89 -11.44
C TYR A 60 -21.08 10.52 -11.78
N GLY A 61 -21.87 10.14 -10.78
CA GLY A 61 -23.27 9.73 -10.98
C GLY A 61 -24.28 10.88 -10.94
N LEU A 62 -24.02 11.90 -10.12
CA LEU A 62 -24.98 12.99 -9.87
C LEU A 62 -24.40 14.39 -10.05
N GLY A 63 -23.06 14.54 -10.08
CA GLY A 63 -22.41 15.84 -10.06
C GLY A 63 -22.70 16.60 -8.76
N ALA A 64 -23.38 17.75 -8.86
CA ALA A 64 -23.82 18.54 -7.71
C ALA A 64 -25.20 18.07 -7.21
N PRO A 65 -25.28 17.12 -6.25
CA PRO A 65 -26.51 16.45 -5.87
C PRO A 65 -27.41 17.36 -5.00
N THR A 66 -28.68 16.98 -4.93
CA THR A 66 -29.61 17.47 -3.92
C THR A 66 -29.70 16.49 -2.74
N GLU A 67 -30.13 16.98 -1.59
CA GLU A 67 -30.40 16.16 -0.40
C GLU A 67 -31.34 14.99 -0.71
N SER A 68 -32.42 15.26 -1.48
CA SER A 68 -33.39 14.22 -1.86
C SER A 68 -32.79 13.12 -2.74
N GLN A 69 -31.88 13.46 -3.64
CA GLN A 69 -31.17 12.48 -4.46
C GLN A 69 -30.25 11.60 -3.61
N VAL A 70 -29.46 12.22 -2.71
CA VAL A 70 -28.58 11.47 -1.79
C VAL A 70 -29.40 10.53 -0.90
N ARG A 71 -30.49 11.00 -0.31
CA ARG A 71 -31.40 10.16 0.49
C ARG A 71 -31.96 9.00 -0.32
N SER A 72 -32.37 9.23 -1.57
CA SER A 72 -32.87 8.18 -2.45
C SER A 72 -31.84 7.14 -2.80
N VAL A 73 -30.55 7.53 -3.04
CA VAL A 73 -29.46 6.57 -3.24
C VAL A 73 -29.16 5.81 -1.95
N ALA A 74 -29.14 6.47 -0.80
CA ALA A 74 -28.94 5.80 0.49
C ALA A 74 -30.01 4.73 0.77
N ASP A 75 -31.29 5.04 0.52
CA ASP A 75 -32.37 4.07 0.62
C ASP A 75 -32.20 2.89 -0.35
N PHE A 76 -31.72 3.17 -1.57
CA PHE A 76 -31.43 2.14 -2.55
C PHE A 76 -30.25 1.27 -2.13
N MET A 77 -29.16 1.82 -1.59
CA MET A 77 -28.02 1.05 -1.09
C MET A 77 -28.46 0.03 -0.01
N VAL A 78 -29.38 0.45 0.85
CA VAL A 78 -29.98 -0.45 1.85
C VAL A 78 -30.86 -1.51 1.19
N SER A 79 -31.82 -1.10 0.35
CA SER A 79 -32.82 -2.01 -0.21
C SER A 79 -32.27 -2.98 -1.25
N SER A 80 -31.19 -2.57 -1.95
CA SER A 80 -30.49 -3.43 -2.92
C SER A 80 -29.50 -4.40 -2.28
N GLY A 81 -29.17 -4.24 -0.99
CA GLY A 81 -28.20 -5.06 -0.27
C GLY A 81 -26.73 -4.63 -0.49
N LEU A 82 -26.48 -3.50 -1.14
CA LEU A 82 -25.11 -2.96 -1.28
C LEU A 82 -24.51 -2.65 0.08
N ARG A 83 -25.23 -1.95 0.98
CA ARG A 83 -24.79 -1.70 2.35
C ARG A 83 -24.39 -2.99 3.08
N ASP A 84 -25.23 -4.03 3.00
CA ASP A 84 -25.00 -5.31 3.68
C ASP A 84 -23.84 -6.10 3.08
N SER A 85 -23.42 -5.73 1.85
CA SER A 85 -22.23 -6.26 1.19
C SER A 85 -20.96 -5.47 1.51
N GLY A 86 -21.05 -4.41 2.33
CA GLY A 86 -19.90 -3.61 2.78
C GLY A 86 -19.80 -2.20 2.18
N TYR A 87 -20.59 -1.83 1.17
CA TYR A 87 -20.64 -0.48 0.62
C TYR A 87 -21.38 0.45 1.59
N ASP A 88 -20.73 0.84 2.68
CA ASP A 88 -21.39 1.51 3.80
C ASP A 88 -21.11 3.01 3.93
N ILE A 89 -20.24 3.59 3.08
CA ILE A 89 -19.94 5.01 3.09
C ILE A 89 -20.67 5.74 1.95
N VAL A 90 -21.36 6.82 2.26
CA VAL A 90 -21.96 7.76 1.30
C VAL A 90 -21.14 9.04 1.28
N TRP A 91 -20.41 9.29 0.20
CA TRP A 91 -19.54 10.45 0.05
C TRP A 91 -20.29 11.57 -0.67
N LEU A 92 -20.44 12.72 0.00
CA LEU A 92 -20.76 13.98 -0.65
C LEU A 92 -19.48 14.58 -1.22
N ASP A 93 -19.30 14.48 -2.52
CA ASP A 93 -18.20 15.11 -3.24
C ASP A 93 -18.46 16.61 -3.45
N GLY A 94 -17.59 17.30 -4.17
CA GLY A 94 -17.71 18.72 -4.49
C GLY A 94 -19.12 19.11 -4.95
N GLY A 95 -19.49 20.36 -4.68
CA GLY A 95 -20.80 20.88 -5.04
C GLY A 95 -21.87 20.79 -3.95
N TRP A 96 -21.55 20.39 -2.72
CA TRP A 96 -22.48 20.47 -1.59
C TRP A 96 -22.57 21.87 -0.99
N GLN A 97 -21.53 22.68 -1.17
CA GLN A 97 -21.33 23.97 -0.53
C GLN A 97 -22.24 25.05 -1.11
N ALA A 98 -22.46 26.09 -0.32
CA ALA A 98 -23.10 27.34 -0.77
C ALA A 98 -22.18 28.12 -1.70
N ASP A 99 -22.76 29.01 -2.53
CA ASP A 99 -21.99 29.90 -3.41
C ASP A 99 -21.09 30.87 -2.62
N ASN A 100 -21.51 31.25 -1.42
CA ASN A 100 -20.66 31.88 -0.41
C ASN A 100 -20.45 30.86 0.72
N PRO A 101 -19.36 30.05 0.64
CA PRO A 101 -19.28 28.82 1.39
C PRO A 101 -19.05 28.98 2.90
N ARG A 102 -18.72 30.19 3.39
CA ARG A 102 -18.46 30.43 4.80
C ARG A 102 -19.44 31.44 5.40
N ASP A 103 -19.90 31.16 6.62
CA ASP A 103 -20.71 32.07 7.40
C ASP A 103 -19.85 33.21 8.07
N ALA A 104 -20.49 34.10 8.81
CA ALA A 104 -19.80 35.19 9.46
C ALA A 104 -18.79 34.76 10.56
N GLN A 105 -18.87 33.52 10.98
CA GLN A 105 -17.94 32.88 11.93
C GLN A 105 -16.83 32.12 11.23
N GLY A 106 -16.85 32.06 9.88
CA GLY A 106 -15.89 31.34 9.08
C GLY A 106 -16.21 29.83 8.88
N ASN A 107 -17.36 29.35 9.36
CA ASN A 107 -17.75 27.95 9.20
C ASN A 107 -18.27 27.68 7.78
N LEU A 108 -17.97 26.50 7.26
CA LEU A 108 -18.50 26.02 6.00
C LEU A 108 -20.03 25.88 6.04
N THR A 109 -20.69 26.27 4.96
CA THR A 109 -22.15 26.18 4.84
C THR A 109 -22.57 25.38 3.62
N ALA A 110 -23.63 24.59 3.76
CA ALA A 110 -24.25 23.88 2.67
C ALA A 110 -25.10 24.82 1.79
N ASN A 111 -25.23 24.49 0.52
CA ASN A 111 -26.17 25.18 -0.36
C ASN A 111 -27.61 24.95 0.12
N PRO A 112 -28.33 26.00 0.59
CA PRO A 112 -29.63 25.81 1.22
C PRO A 112 -30.74 25.36 0.26
N ALA A 113 -30.58 25.62 -1.03
CA ALA A 113 -31.54 25.14 -2.04
C ALA A 113 -31.37 23.65 -2.33
N ARG A 114 -30.14 23.14 -2.26
CA ARG A 114 -29.85 21.72 -2.49
C ARG A 114 -29.95 20.88 -1.22
N PHE A 115 -29.58 21.45 -0.08
CA PHE A 115 -29.59 20.80 1.24
C PHE A 115 -30.43 21.60 2.26
N PRO A 116 -31.75 21.64 2.07
CA PRO A 116 -32.62 22.51 2.88
C PRO A 116 -32.65 22.12 4.37
N SER A 117 -32.35 20.86 4.72
CA SER A 117 -32.28 20.40 6.12
C SER A 117 -30.89 20.56 6.74
N GLY A 118 -29.88 20.92 5.93
CA GLY A 118 -28.49 21.01 6.30
C GLY A 118 -27.77 19.65 6.37
N ILE A 119 -26.42 19.69 6.40
CA ILE A 119 -25.61 18.48 6.41
C ILE A 119 -25.83 17.63 7.68
N PRO A 120 -25.92 18.18 8.91
CA PRO A 120 -26.17 17.36 10.11
C PRO A 120 -27.42 16.48 9.99
N ALA A 121 -28.52 17.01 9.45
CA ALA A 121 -29.76 16.24 9.27
C ALA A 121 -29.63 15.12 8.24
N LEU A 122 -28.81 15.33 7.21
CA LEU A 122 -28.48 14.28 6.23
C LEU A 122 -27.58 13.22 6.87
N VAL A 123 -26.58 13.59 7.65
CA VAL A 123 -25.71 12.65 8.39
C VAL A 123 -26.54 11.77 9.33
N ASP A 124 -27.43 12.37 10.14
CA ASP A 124 -28.32 11.60 11.03
C ASP A 124 -29.23 10.65 10.23
N TYR A 125 -29.67 11.06 9.03
CA TYR A 125 -30.45 10.20 8.12
C TYR A 125 -29.65 8.99 7.63
N LEU A 126 -28.38 9.18 7.26
CA LEU A 126 -27.47 8.12 6.82
C LEU A 126 -27.17 7.16 7.98
N HIS A 127 -26.80 7.69 9.14
CA HIS A 127 -26.52 6.89 10.33
C HIS A 127 -27.72 6.04 10.78
N ALA A 128 -28.94 6.56 10.70
CA ALA A 128 -30.16 5.82 11.00
C ALA A 128 -30.35 4.60 10.09
N ARG A 129 -29.66 4.53 8.95
CA ARG A 129 -29.67 3.43 7.97
C ARG A 129 -28.46 2.51 8.08
N GLY A 130 -27.57 2.76 9.05
CA GLY A 130 -26.31 2.04 9.20
C GLY A 130 -25.29 2.38 8.09
N LEU A 131 -25.45 3.56 7.47
CA LEU A 131 -24.50 4.12 6.52
C LEU A 131 -23.64 5.15 7.24
N LYS A 132 -22.42 5.34 6.76
CA LYS A 132 -21.46 6.38 7.18
C LYS A 132 -21.55 7.57 6.23
N ALA A 133 -21.21 8.77 6.71
CA ALA A 133 -21.21 10.00 5.93
C ALA A 133 -19.79 10.46 5.63
N GLY A 134 -19.46 10.57 4.34
CA GLY A 134 -18.24 11.20 3.84
C GLY A 134 -18.52 12.61 3.31
N ILE A 135 -17.51 13.50 3.35
CA ILE A 135 -17.62 14.88 2.87
C ILE A 135 -16.35 15.28 2.13
N TYR A 136 -16.46 16.24 1.23
CA TYR A 136 -15.38 16.77 0.39
C TYR A 136 -14.93 18.15 0.84
N THR A 137 -13.63 18.41 0.74
CA THR A 137 -13.01 19.72 0.75
C THR A 137 -11.73 19.72 -0.10
N ASP A 138 -11.01 20.86 -0.15
CA ASP A 138 -9.71 21.02 -0.83
C ASP A 138 -8.67 21.56 0.16
N ALA A 139 -7.42 21.18 0.00
CA ALA A 139 -6.31 21.61 0.84
C ALA A 139 -5.88 23.08 0.59
N GLY A 140 -6.23 23.65 -0.57
CA GLY A 140 -6.01 25.06 -0.88
C GLY A 140 -7.08 25.98 -0.29
N ASP A 141 -7.08 27.24 -0.71
CA ASP A 141 -8.11 28.22 -0.33
C ASP A 141 -9.29 28.20 -1.32
N TYR A 142 -10.31 28.94 -1.01
CA TYR A 142 -11.48 29.08 -1.86
C TYR A 142 -11.16 29.85 -3.15
N ASP A 143 -11.41 29.22 -4.29
CA ASP A 143 -11.41 29.86 -5.61
C ASP A 143 -12.63 29.40 -6.42
N PRO A 144 -13.64 30.28 -6.62
CA PRO A 144 -14.87 29.92 -7.33
C PRO A 144 -14.64 29.57 -8.80
N ALA A 145 -13.48 29.92 -9.38
CA ALA A 145 -13.16 29.67 -10.78
C ALA A 145 -12.51 28.29 -11.00
N SER A 146 -11.91 27.68 -9.98
CA SER A 146 -11.17 26.42 -10.11
C SER A 146 -11.71 25.31 -9.21
N CYS A 147 -11.61 25.45 -7.89
CA CYS A 147 -11.97 24.40 -6.94
C CYS A 147 -13.24 24.66 -6.13
N GLY A 148 -13.76 25.86 -6.18
CA GLY A 148 -14.96 26.30 -5.46
C GLY A 148 -14.73 26.46 -3.97
N LEU A 149 -14.31 25.43 -3.25
CA LEU A 149 -14.14 25.44 -1.80
C LEU A 149 -12.77 24.92 -1.39
N GLY A 150 -12.10 25.68 -0.53
CA GLY A 150 -10.87 25.24 0.13
C GLY A 150 -10.90 25.44 1.63
N SER A 151 -10.05 24.69 2.31
CA SER A 151 -9.91 24.70 3.78
C SER A 151 -8.62 25.39 4.26
N ARG A 152 -7.78 25.89 3.37
CA ARG A 152 -6.53 26.56 3.75
C ARG A 152 -6.78 27.71 4.70
N GLY A 153 -6.01 27.76 5.80
CA GLY A 153 -6.19 28.73 6.87
C GLY A 153 -7.34 28.40 7.84
N HIS A 154 -8.12 27.34 7.56
CA HIS A 154 -9.26 26.90 8.35
C HIS A 154 -9.22 25.40 8.71
N TYR A 155 -8.11 24.69 8.48
CA TYR A 155 -8.04 23.24 8.64
C TYR A 155 -8.61 22.75 9.97
N GLN A 156 -8.20 23.34 11.11
CA GLN A 156 -8.72 22.95 12.41
C GLN A 156 -10.20 23.29 12.57
N GLN A 157 -10.63 24.47 12.12
CA GLN A 157 -12.02 24.90 12.19
C GLN A 157 -12.95 23.98 11.40
N ASP A 158 -12.52 23.59 10.18
CA ASP A 158 -13.29 22.70 9.31
C ASP A 158 -13.30 21.26 9.84
N ALA A 159 -12.17 20.76 10.35
CA ALA A 159 -12.10 19.47 11.02
C ALA A 159 -13.02 19.39 12.25
N ASP A 160 -13.04 20.43 13.09
CA ASP A 160 -13.92 20.53 14.26
C ASP A 160 -15.40 20.60 13.83
N LEU A 161 -15.69 21.32 12.75
CA LEU A 161 -17.03 21.41 12.17
C LEU A 161 -17.51 20.04 11.67
N PHE A 162 -16.68 19.33 10.89
CA PHE A 162 -16.99 18.00 10.41
C PHE A 162 -17.17 17.00 11.55
N ALA A 163 -16.34 17.08 12.58
CA ALA A 163 -16.51 16.31 13.81
C ALA A 163 -17.85 16.60 14.51
N SER A 164 -18.24 17.89 14.60
CA SER A 164 -19.51 18.31 15.18
C SER A 164 -20.73 17.80 14.39
N TRP A 165 -20.59 17.68 13.08
CA TRP A 165 -21.60 17.09 12.18
C TRP A 165 -21.60 15.56 12.19
N LYS A 166 -20.68 14.92 12.94
CA LYS A 166 -20.50 13.47 13.02
C LYS A 166 -20.08 12.84 11.69
N ILE A 167 -19.34 13.57 10.87
CA ILE A 167 -18.76 13.05 9.64
C ILE A 167 -17.84 11.86 9.97
N ASP A 168 -17.86 10.82 9.15
CA ASP A 168 -17.07 9.58 9.32
C ASP A 168 -15.86 9.52 8.40
N ALA A 169 -15.89 10.28 7.29
CA ALA A 169 -14.85 10.25 6.28
C ALA A 169 -14.70 11.62 5.61
N VAL A 170 -13.48 12.00 5.27
CA VAL A 170 -13.18 13.28 4.57
C VAL A 170 -12.33 12.97 3.34
N LYS A 171 -12.78 13.43 2.18
CA LYS A 171 -11.96 13.52 0.96
C LYS A 171 -11.39 14.93 0.89
N VAL A 172 -10.06 15.03 0.80
CA VAL A 172 -9.36 16.29 0.62
C VAL A 172 -8.71 16.31 -0.74
N ASP A 173 -9.15 17.24 -1.58
CA ASP A 173 -8.62 17.48 -2.91
C ASP A 173 -7.46 18.49 -2.88
N PHE A 174 -6.87 18.75 -4.07
CA PHE A 174 -5.72 19.65 -4.20
C PHE A 174 -5.82 20.61 -5.39
N LEU A 175 -6.99 20.79 -6.00
CA LEU A 175 -7.16 21.65 -7.17
C LEU A 175 -6.83 23.12 -6.88
N CYS A 176 -7.32 23.66 -5.76
CA CYS A 176 -6.94 24.98 -5.29
C CYS A 176 -5.46 25.02 -4.89
N GLY A 177 -4.95 23.95 -4.26
CA GLY A 177 -3.55 23.84 -3.88
C GLY A 177 -2.59 23.96 -5.06
N ILE A 178 -2.94 23.42 -6.25
CA ILE A 178 -2.18 23.62 -7.49
C ILE A 178 -2.15 25.11 -7.87
N GLY A 179 -3.31 25.76 -7.90
CA GLY A 179 -3.45 27.18 -8.23
C GLY A 179 -2.58 28.06 -7.34
N GLU A 180 -2.47 27.71 -6.09
CA GLU A 180 -1.68 28.42 -5.07
C GLU A 180 -0.22 27.95 -5.01
N LYS A 181 0.15 26.94 -5.76
CA LYS A 181 1.50 26.32 -5.75
C LYS A 181 1.92 25.84 -4.36
N LEU A 182 1.01 25.22 -3.64
CA LEU A 182 1.30 24.63 -2.35
C LEU A 182 2.15 23.36 -2.54
N ASP A 183 2.91 23.01 -1.49
CA ASP A 183 3.49 21.69 -1.35
C ASP A 183 2.41 20.74 -0.79
N PRO A 184 2.00 19.69 -1.53
CA PRO A 184 0.91 18.83 -1.10
C PRO A 184 1.22 18.05 0.18
N GLY A 185 2.43 17.53 0.36
CA GLY A 185 2.79 16.77 1.54
C GLY A 185 2.54 17.53 2.86
N PRO A 186 3.17 18.69 3.07
CA PRO A 186 2.90 19.53 4.24
C PRO A 186 1.46 20.00 4.37
N ALA A 187 0.77 20.33 3.26
CA ALA A 187 -0.61 20.80 3.30
C ALA A 187 -1.56 19.70 3.81
N PHE A 188 -1.47 18.50 3.25
CA PHE A 188 -2.26 17.35 3.69
C PHE A 188 -1.94 16.93 5.12
N ARG A 189 -0.65 16.98 5.52
CA ARG A 189 -0.24 16.66 6.88
C ARG A 189 -0.87 17.63 7.91
N GLN A 190 -0.92 18.92 7.62
CA GLN A 190 -1.60 19.90 8.47
C GLN A 190 -3.10 19.59 8.60
N PHE A 191 -3.73 19.12 7.53
CA PHE A 191 -5.14 18.74 7.57
C PHE A 191 -5.35 17.45 8.38
N SER A 192 -4.49 16.43 8.20
CA SER A 192 -4.56 15.19 8.99
C SER A 192 -4.32 15.46 10.49
N ASP A 193 -3.40 16.35 10.82
CA ASP A 193 -3.20 16.82 12.21
C ASP A 193 -4.47 17.50 12.77
N ALA A 194 -5.13 18.32 11.97
CA ALA A 194 -6.38 18.97 12.37
C ALA A 194 -7.50 17.95 12.65
N ILE A 195 -7.64 16.93 11.79
CA ILE A 195 -8.58 15.82 12.02
C ILE A 195 -8.23 15.09 13.33
N ALA A 196 -6.95 14.76 13.53
CA ALA A 196 -6.51 14.09 14.77
C ALA A 196 -6.81 14.90 16.03
N HIS A 197 -6.79 16.23 15.96
CA HIS A 197 -7.11 17.14 17.07
C HIS A 197 -8.60 17.43 17.23
N SER A 198 -9.45 17.12 16.25
CA SER A 198 -10.90 17.35 16.34
C SER A 198 -11.62 16.50 17.40
N GLY A 199 -10.93 15.50 17.96
CA GLY A 199 -11.46 14.58 18.95
C GLY A 199 -12.37 13.48 18.39
N ARG A 200 -12.60 13.46 17.06
CA ARG A 200 -13.34 12.41 16.36
C ARG A 200 -12.46 11.76 15.29
N PRO A 201 -12.27 10.43 15.29
CA PRO A 201 -11.62 9.76 14.19
C PRO A 201 -12.49 9.86 12.92
N MET A 202 -11.89 10.27 11.80
CA MET A 202 -12.51 10.33 10.49
C MET A 202 -11.56 9.69 9.48
N LEU A 203 -12.06 8.83 8.60
CA LEU A 203 -11.27 8.27 7.51
C LEU A 203 -10.82 9.42 6.60
N LEU A 204 -9.54 9.50 6.28
CA LEU A 204 -8.98 10.51 5.40
C LEU A 204 -8.59 9.90 4.05
N ASN A 205 -9.18 10.43 2.97
CA ASN A 205 -8.80 10.13 1.59
C ASN A 205 -8.18 11.36 0.95
N LEU A 206 -6.98 11.21 0.39
CA LEU A 206 -6.30 12.28 -0.34
C LEU A 206 -6.50 12.13 -1.84
N CYS A 207 -6.90 13.21 -2.47
CA CYS A 207 -6.94 13.33 -3.92
C CYS A 207 -5.88 14.34 -4.35
N ASN A 208 -4.80 13.85 -4.97
CA ASN A 208 -3.75 14.71 -5.50
C ASN A 208 -3.68 14.57 -7.01
N PRO A 209 -4.05 15.61 -7.77
CA PRO A 209 -3.94 15.58 -9.23
C PRO A 209 -2.50 15.74 -9.76
N LEU A 210 -1.51 15.95 -8.89
CA LEU A 210 -0.10 15.96 -9.26
C LEU A 210 0.44 14.53 -9.43
N THR A 211 -0.22 13.74 -10.26
CA THR A 211 0.18 12.39 -10.63
C THR A 211 0.74 12.38 -12.05
N ASP A 212 1.48 11.34 -12.39
CA ASP A 212 2.22 11.23 -13.67
C ASP A 212 1.36 11.40 -14.91
N ASP A 213 0.12 10.96 -14.84
CA ASP A 213 -0.84 11.00 -15.95
C ASP A 213 -1.45 12.39 -16.24
N TRP A 214 -1.14 13.41 -15.45
CA TRP A 214 -1.50 14.80 -15.79
C TRP A 214 -0.55 15.46 -16.81
N GLY A 215 0.38 14.69 -17.37
CA GLY A 215 1.34 15.19 -18.36
C GLY A 215 2.32 16.21 -17.79
N LEU A 216 2.49 16.22 -16.48
CA LEU A 216 3.50 17.04 -15.82
C LEU A 216 4.88 16.41 -16.04
N PRO A 217 5.94 17.23 -16.20
CA PRO A 217 7.26 16.69 -16.40
C PRO A 217 7.74 15.92 -15.16
N HIS A 218 8.27 14.72 -15.34
CA HIS A 218 8.98 14.00 -14.30
C HIS A 218 10.24 14.76 -13.91
N THR A 219 10.15 15.54 -12.86
CA THR A 219 11.30 16.23 -12.24
C THR A 219 11.39 15.76 -10.79
N PRO A 220 12.58 15.80 -10.17
CA PRO A 220 12.72 15.42 -8.77
C PRO A 220 11.74 16.14 -7.86
N ALA A 221 11.51 17.42 -8.09
CA ALA A 221 10.55 18.22 -7.33
C ALA A 221 9.11 17.75 -7.57
N GLN A 222 8.74 17.39 -8.80
CA GLN A 222 7.41 16.91 -9.14
C GLN A 222 7.15 15.52 -8.52
N ASP A 223 8.10 14.60 -8.69
CA ASP A 223 7.98 13.23 -8.19
C ASP A 223 8.01 13.19 -6.65
N ALA A 224 8.71 14.09 -5.98
CA ALA A 224 8.66 14.25 -4.52
C ALA A 224 7.27 14.66 -3.99
N HIS A 225 6.42 15.26 -4.86
CA HIS A 225 5.05 15.61 -4.54
C HIS A 225 4.03 14.49 -4.85
N ASN A 226 4.50 13.33 -5.32
CA ASN A 226 3.64 12.17 -5.55
C ASN A 226 3.10 11.62 -4.22
N THR A 227 1.84 11.22 -4.23
CA THR A 227 1.14 10.74 -3.03
C THR A 227 1.78 9.52 -2.37
N TYR A 228 2.51 8.69 -3.09
CA TYR A 228 3.26 7.58 -2.51
C TYR A 228 4.30 8.01 -1.47
N VAL A 229 4.82 9.23 -1.60
CA VAL A 229 5.88 9.75 -0.72
C VAL A 229 5.34 10.08 0.68
N TYR A 230 4.14 10.66 0.77
CA TYR A 230 3.58 11.14 2.04
C TYR A 230 2.26 10.47 2.43
N GLY A 231 1.52 9.89 1.48
CA GLY A 231 0.23 9.23 1.73
C GLY A 231 0.27 8.20 2.84
N PRO A 232 1.24 7.24 2.82
CA PRO A 232 1.34 6.17 3.82
C PRO A 232 1.43 6.65 5.28
N THR A 233 1.85 7.88 5.52
CA THR A 233 1.98 8.45 6.86
C THR A 233 0.96 9.55 7.17
N THR A 234 0.17 9.93 6.17
CA THR A 234 -0.68 11.12 6.24
C THR A 234 -2.17 10.77 6.18
N ALA A 235 -2.54 9.64 5.56
CA ALA A 235 -3.95 9.32 5.31
C ALA A 235 -4.25 7.82 5.34
N ASP A 236 -5.54 7.47 5.36
CA ASP A 236 -6.00 6.09 5.25
C ASP A 236 -6.07 5.61 3.78
N SER A 237 -6.19 6.53 2.83
CA SER A 237 -6.10 6.23 1.39
C SER A 237 -5.69 7.47 0.59
N TRP A 238 -5.08 7.25 -0.57
CA TRP A 238 -4.62 8.33 -1.46
C TRP A 238 -4.71 7.94 -2.91
N ARG A 239 -5.06 8.90 -3.76
CA ARG A 239 -5.15 8.74 -5.21
C ARG A 239 -3.76 8.45 -5.80
N THR A 240 -3.72 7.46 -6.67
CA THR A 240 -2.51 7.00 -7.38
C THR A 240 -2.50 7.43 -8.84
N GLY A 241 -3.63 7.86 -9.38
CA GLY A 241 -3.81 8.33 -10.73
C GLY A 241 -4.78 9.50 -10.81
N THR A 242 -4.94 10.07 -12.02
CA THR A 242 -5.89 11.15 -12.30
C THR A 242 -7.33 10.64 -12.29
N ASP A 243 -8.29 11.54 -12.46
CA ASP A 243 -9.71 11.20 -12.52
C ASP A 243 -10.03 10.24 -13.67
N ILE A 244 -10.66 9.11 -13.35
CA ILE A 244 -10.91 8.03 -14.30
C ILE A 244 -11.95 8.41 -15.35
N ALA A 245 -12.94 9.22 -14.98
CA ALA A 245 -14.00 9.69 -15.88
C ALA A 245 -13.84 11.16 -16.23
N TRP A 246 -12.60 11.64 -16.34
CA TRP A 246 -12.28 13.01 -16.74
C TRP A 246 -11.20 13.02 -17.82
N GLY A 247 -11.21 14.07 -18.63
CA GLY A 247 -10.24 14.24 -19.71
C GLY A 247 -10.71 13.64 -21.03
N SER A 248 -10.38 14.35 -22.13
CA SER A 248 -10.69 13.93 -23.50
C SER A 248 -9.51 13.13 -24.07
N PRO A 249 -9.73 12.22 -25.04
CA PRO A 249 -10.99 11.88 -25.68
C PRO A 249 -11.73 10.67 -25.08
N THR A 250 -11.16 9.98 -24.11
CA THR A 250 -11.59 8.64 -23.67
C THR A 250 -12.04 8.62 -22.21
N ALA A 251 -12.45 9.78 -21.66
CA ALA A 251 -12.88 9.89 -20.26
C ALA A 251 -13.98 8.87 -19.94
N GLY A 252 -13.79 8.10 -18.87
CA GLY A 252 -14.72 7.05 -18.44
C GLY A 252 -14.70 5.77 -19.26
N GLU A 253 -13.95 5.72 -20.37
CA GLU A 253 -13.80 4.53 -21.21
C GLU A 253 -12.75 3.54 -20.66
N PHE A 254 -12.73 2.33 -21.19
CA PHE A 254 -11.85 1.26 -20.73
C PHE A 254 -10.34 1.61 -20.75
N PRO A 255 -9.81 2.36 -21.74
CA PRO A 255 -8.42 2.81 -21.69
C PRO A 255 -8.06 3.62 -20.43
N ASN A 256 -8.99 4.43 -19.89
CA ASN A 256 -8.76 5.17 -18.66
C ASN A 256 -8.78 4.25 -17.42
N VAL A 257 -9.62 3.20 -17.45
CA VAL A 257 -9.56 2.14 -16.42
C VAL A 257 -8.18 1.48 -16.40
N LEU A 258 -7.65 1.13 -17.58
CA LEU A 258 -6.31 0.54 -17.70
C LEU A 258 -5.21 1.52 -17.24
N ARG A 259 -5.30 2.79 -17.60
CA ARG A 259 -4.35 3.82 -17.16
C ARG A 259 -4.28 3.92 -15.64
N ASN A 260 -5.43 4.06 -14.97
CA ASN A 260 -5.46 4.17 -13.51
C ASN A 260 -5.04 2.88 -12.81
N MET A 261 -5.40 1.73 -13.39
CA MET A 261 -4.93 0.43 -12.94
C MET A 261 -3.40 0.32 -13.01
N ASP A 262 -2.83 0.73 -14.16
CA ASP A 262 -1.38 0.68 -14.35
C ASP A 262 -0.66 1.64 -13.38
N ALA A 263 -1.16 2.86 -13.19
CA ALA A 263 -0.63 3.80 -12.20
C ALA A 263 -0.67 3.21 -10.78
N ASN A 264 -1.77 2.55 -10.39
CA ASN A 264 -1.91 1.93 -9.06
C ASN A 264 -0.98 0.72 -8.86
N ALA A 265 -0.58 0.06 -9.94
CA ALA A 265 0.26 -1.14 -9.87
C ALA A 265 1.73 -0.84 -9.52
N TRP A 266 2.18 0.42 -9.59
CA TRP A 266 3.60 0.79 -9.50
C TRP A 266 4.18 0.73 -8.08
N HIS A 267 3.38 1.03 -7.06
CA HIS A 267 3.85 1.12 -5.67
C HIS A 267 3.02 0.22 -4.72
N PRO A 268 2.99 -1.10 -4.95
CA PRO A 268 2.26 -2.02 -4.07
C PRO A 268 2.81 -2.01 -2.64
N GLU A 269 4.09 -1.63 -2.45
CA GLU A 269 4.75 -1.52 -1.16
C GLU A 269 4.29 -0.32 -0.33
N ALA A 270 3.64 0.69 -0.95
CA ALA A 270 3.16 1.88 -0.26
C ALA A 270 1.93 1.58 0.61
N GLN A 271 1.12 0.57 0.24
CA GLN A 271 -0.10 0.23 0.96
C GLN A 271 0.07 -0.93 1.95
N GLY A 272 -0.88 -1.01 2.84
CA GLY A 272 -1.03 -2.07 3.83
C GLY A 272 -2.26 -1.85 4.70
N PRO A 273 -2.53 -2.70 5.70
CA PRO A 273 -3.69 -2.54 6.57
C PRO A 273 -3.78 -1.14 7.19
N GLY A 274 -4.88 -0.46 6.92
CA GLY A 274 -5.12 0.92 7.35
C GLY A 274 -4.74 2.00 6.34
N HIS A 275 -4.00 1.66 5.28
CA HIS A 275 -3.41 2.62 4.33
C HIS A 275 -3.47 2.06 2.91
N TRP A 276 -4.21 2.71 1.99
CA TRP A 276 -4.61 2.12 0.71
C TRP A 276 -4.31 3.00 -0.49
N ASN A 277 -3.70 2.40 -1.52
CA ASN A 277 -3.61 2.96 -2.86
C ASN A 277 -5.02 3.05 -3.48
N ASP A 278 -5.38 4.21 -4.01
CA ASP A 278 -6.71 4.50 -4.54
C ASP A 278 -6.62 4.86 -6.04
N PRO A 279 -6.98 3.93 -6.96
CA PRO A 279 -6.95 4.20 -8.39
C PRO A 279 -8.18 4.96 -8.90
N ASP A 280 -8.94 5.60 -8.05
CA ASP A 280 -10.21 6.27 -8.28
C ASP A 280 -11.44 5.36 -8.25
N TYR A 281 -12.62 5.97 -8.37
CA TYR A 281 -13.90 5.31 -8.21
C TYR A 281 -14.19 4.25 -9.27
N LEU A 282 -14.93 3.24 -8.86
CA LEU A 282 -15.57 2.35 -9.80
C LEU A 282 -16.65 3.11 -10.59
N ILE A 283 -16.67 2.95 -11.90
CA ILE A 283 -17.67 3.57 -12.79
C ILE A 283 -18.52 2.50 -13.53
N PRO A 284 -19.05 1.49 -12.80
CA PRO A 284 -19.71 0.37 -13.42
C PRO A 284 -20.90 0.87 -14.26
N MET A 285 -20.88 0.55 -15.56
CA MET A 285 -21.94 0.88 -16.51
C MET A 285 -22.50 2.30 -16.30
N ARG A 286 -21.63 3.29 -16.14
CA ARG A 286 -22.03 4.68 -15.98
C ARG A 286 -22.80 5.12 -17.22
N ALA A 287 -24.05 5.57 -17.00
CA ALA A 287 -24.94 5.95 -18.09
C ALA A 287 -24.53 7.31 -18.66
N LEU A 288 -24.51 7.42 -19.98
CA LEU A 288 -24.34 8.65 -20.74
C LEU A 288 -25.69 9.28 -21.08
N SER A 289 -25.68 10.55 -21.51
CA SER A 289 -26.90 11.32 -21.82
C SER A 289 -27.67 10.75 -23.00
N ASP A 290 -27.04 9.99 -23.88
CA ASP A 290 -27.67 9.32 -25.03
C ASP A 290 -28.26 7.94 -24.70
N GLY A 291 -28.12 7.47 -23.43
CA GLY A 291 -28.60 6.18 -22.96
C GLY A 291 -27.62 5.03 -23.16
N SER A 292 -26.44 5.27 -23.71
CA SER A 292 -25.33 4.31 -23.74
C SER A 292 -24.60 4.25 -22.40
N TYR A 293 -23.63 3.35 -22.29
CA TYR A 293 -22.77 3.23 -21.13
C TYR A 293 -21.31 3.48 -21.52
N GLU A 294 -20.53 4.11 -20.63
CA GLU A 294 -19.09 4.30 -20.83
C GLU A 294 -18.33 2.97 -20.80
N LEU A 295 -18.69 2.08 -19.89
CA LEU A 295 -18.17 0.72 -19.81
C LEU A 295 -19.31 -0.28 -20.03
N ASN A 296 -19.06 -1.33 -20.80
CA ASN A 296 -19.97 -2.46 -20.85
C ASN A 296 -19.90 -3.33 -19.56
N GLN A 297 -20.74 -4.37 -19.49
CA GLN A 297 -20.81 -5.26 -18.32
C GLN A 297 -19.46 -5.96 -18.03
N GLU A 298 -18.73 -6.40 -19.07
CA GLU A 298 -17.46 -7.10 -18.90
C GLU A 298 -16.35 -6.14 -18.45
N GLU A 299 -16.24 -4.98 -19.06
CA GLU A 299 -15.28 -3.93 -18.68
C GLU A 299 -15.51 -3.42 -17.26
N SER A 300 -16.79 -3.23 -16.87
CA SER A 300 -17.17 -2.87 -15.50
C SER A 300 -16.80 -3.97 -14.49
N THR A 301 -16.95 -5.24 -14.89
CA THR A 301 -16.55 -6.37 -14.06
C THR A 301 -15.02 -6.44 -13.95
N THR A 302 -14.31 -6.17 -15.04
CA THR A 302 -12.83 -6.12 -15.07
C THR A 302 -12.31 -5.04 -14.14
N GLN A 303 -12.90 -3.85 -14.14
CA GLN A 303 -12.55 -2.80 -13.19
C GLN A 303 -12.70 -3.27 -11.74
N LEU A 304 -13.85 -3.81 -11.37
CA LEU A 304 -14.09 -4.31 -10.01
C LEU A 304 -13.10 -5.41 -9.60
N VAL A 305 -12.84 -6.36 -10.50
CA VAL A 305 -11.90 -7.48 -10.27
C VAL A 305 -10.48 -6.96 -10.04
N MET A 306 -10.04 -6.00 -10.87
CA MET A 306 -8.69 -5.42 -10.74
C MET A 306 -8.54 -4.60 -9.46
N TRP A 307 -9.53 -3.79 -9.10
CA TRP A 307 -9.53 -3.06 -7.82
C TRP A 307 -9.48 -4.03 -6.63
N ALA A 308 -10.25 -5.13 -6.67
CA ALA A 308 -10.21 -6.15 -5.63
C ALA A 308 -8.86 -6.90 -5.56
N GLU A 309 -8.26 -7.23 -6.70
CA GLU A 309 -6.92 -7.82 -6.74
C GLU A 309 -5.87 -6.87 -6.15
N MET A 310 -6.02 -5.56 -6.37
CA MET A 310 -5.10 -4.55 -5.86
C MET A 310 -5.39 -4.11 -4.42
N ALA A 311 -6.42 -4.67 -3.75
CA ALA A 311 -6.87 -4.23 -2.42
C ALA A 311 -7.10 -2.71 -2.36
N SER A 312 -7.83 -2.17 -3.31
CA SER A 312 -8.08 -0.74 -3.48
C SER A 312 -9.48 -0.35 -3.01
N PRO A 313 -9.73 0.89 -2.61
CA PRO A 313 -11.07 1.34 -2.22
C PRO A 313 -12.14 1.01 -3.28
N LEU A 314 -13.20 0.32 -2.87
CA LEU A 314 -14.33 0.00 -3.74
C LEU A 314 -15.43 1.05 -3.60
N VAL A 315 -15.21 2.23 -4.16
CA VAL A 315 -16.17 3.33 -4.11
C VAL A 315 -16.87 3.47 -5.46
N VAL A 316 -18.17 3.20 -5.50
CA VAL A 316 -18.98 3.30 -6.72
C VAL A 316 -19.25 4.76 -7.05
N GLY A 317 -18.83 5.23 -8.23
CA GLY A 317 -19.07 6.59 -8.74
C GLY A 317 -20.33 6.69 -9.62
N SER A 318 -20.82 5.59 -10.20
CA SER A 318 -22.05 5.57 -10.97
C SER A 318 -23.28 5.72 -10.07
N ASP A 319 -24.41 6.18 -10.59
CA ASP A 319 -25.69 6.13 -9.86
C ASP A 319 -26.16 4.67 -9.74
N PRO A 320 -26.13 4.07 -8.56
CA PRO A 320 -26.41 2.63 -8.40
C PRO A 320 -27.87 2.28 -8.72
N ARG A 321 -28.77 3.25 -8.70
CA ARG A 321 -30.21 3.06 -9.03
C ARG A 321 -30.43 2.76 -10.51
N THR A 322 -29.47 3.13 -11.37
CA THR A 322 -29.57 2.90 -12.82
C THR A 322 -28.89 1.61 -13.27
N LEU A 323 -28.17 0.93 -12.38
CA LEU A 323 -27.42 -0.27 -12.73
C LEU A 323 -28.34 -1.47 -13.01
N PRO A 324 -28.03 -2.25 -14.07
CA PRO A 324 -28.69 -3.52 -14.30
C PRO A 324 -28.50 -4.48 -13.11
N LYS A 325 -29.51 -5.35 -12.90
CA LYS A 325 -29.44 -6.36 -11.81
C LYS A 325 -28.15 -7.20 -11.88
N ALA A 326 -27.72 -7.58 -13.09
CA ALA A 326 -26.50 -8.37 -13.26
C ALA A 326 -25.25 -7.64 -12.73
N MET A 327 -25.15 -6.30 -12.93
CA MET A 327 -24.04 -5.52 -12.38
C MET A 327 -24.13 -5.39 -10.86
N LEU A 328 -25.33 -5.18 -10.32
CA LEU A 328 -25.55 -5.17 -8.86
C LEU A 328 -25.16 -6.52 -8.23
N ASP A 329 -25.49 -7.64 -8.89
CA ASP A 329 -25.10 -8.98 -8.42
C ASP A 329 -23.56 -9.16 -8.48
N THR A 330 -22.90 -8.58 -9.49
CA THR A 330 -21.43 -8.57 -9.60
C THR A 330 -20.79 -7.75 -8.49
N LEU A 331 -21.28 -6.53 -8.22
CA LEU A 331 -20.79 -5.67 -7.13
C LEU A 331 -20.94 -6.34 -5.74
N ARG A 332 -21.90 -7.21 -5.58
CA ARG A 332 -22.19 -7.94 -4.33
C ARG A 332 -21.61 -9.36 -4.30
N ASN A 333 -20.78 -9.75 -5.29
CA ASN A 333 -20.18 -11.08 -5.30
C ASN A 333 -19.26 -11.27 -4.08
N PRO A 334 -19.62 -12.12 -3.11
CA PRO A 334 -18.87 -12.22 -1.86
C PRO A 334 -17.45 -12.78 -2.03
N GLU A 335 -17.17 -13.51 -3.14
CA GLU A 335 -15.84 -14.06 -3.39
C GLU A 335 -14.91 -13.01 -3.99
N ILE A 336 -15.42 -12.11 -4.82
CA ILE A 336 -14.67 -10.93 -5.28
C ILE A 336 -14.37 -10.01 -4.09
N LEU A 337 -15.39 -9.68 -3.30
CA LEU A 337 -15.24 -8.81 -2.13
C LEU A 337 -14.31 -9.40 -1.07
N ALA A 338 -14.31 -10.73 -0.88
CA ALA A 338 -13.41 -11.39 0.06
C ALA A 338 -11.93 -11.28 -0.35
N VAL A 339 -11.62 -11.14 -1.64
CA VAL A 339 -10.25 -10.88 -2.10
C VAL A 339 -9.85 -9.46 -1.78
N ASP A 340 -10.71 -8.49 -2.04
CA ASP A 340 -10.46 -7.09 -1.70
C ASP A 340 -10.24 -6.90 -0.20
N GLN A 341 -11.12 -7.47 0.60
CA GLN A 341 -11.20 -7.31 2.04
C GLN A 341 -10.31 -8.32 2.81
N ASP A 342 -9.35 -8.97 2.14
CA ASP A 342 -8.45 -9.91 2.81
C ASP A 342 -7.60 -9.18 3.87
N PRO A 343 -7.57 -9.68 5.13
CA PRO A 343 -6.96 -8.97 6.25
C PRO A 343 -5.43 -8.82 6.18
N LEU A 344 -4.74 -9.49 5.24
CA LEU A 344 -3.33 -9.25 5.02
C LEU A 344 -3.09 -7.86 4.40
N GLY A 345 -4.07 -7.30 3.69
CA GLY A 345 -3.96 -6.00 3.04
C GLY A 345 -2.87 -5.92 1.97
N ILE A 346 -2.43 -7.04 1.43
CA ILE A 346 -1.38 -7.10 0.40
C ILE A 346 -2.00 -6.79 -0.96
N GLN A 347 -1.41 -5.86 -1.70
CA GLN A 347 -1.79 -5.58 -3.08
C GLN A 347 -1.36 -6.72 -3.99
N GLY A 348 -2.25 -7.13 -4.93
CA GLY A 348 -1.88 -8.04 -6.01
C GLY A 348 -0.87 -7.39 -6.96
N VAL A 349 0.08 -8.17 -7.43
CA VAL A 349 1.21 -7.70 -8.24
C VAL A 349 1.23 -8.38 -9.59
N ARG A 350 1.71 -7.68 -10.61
CA ARG A 350 1.86 -8.23 -11.96
C ARG A 350 3.03 -9.22 -12.00
N VAL A 351 2.74 -10.49 -12.31
CA VAL A 351 3.72 -11.59 -12.32
C VAL A 351 4.07 -12.06 -13.73
N ALA A 352 3.32 -11.64 -14.72
CA ALA A 352 3.64 -11.88 -16.13
C ALA A 352 2.89 -10.88 -17.03
N THR A 353 3.46 -10.61 -18.20
CA THR A 353 2.84 -9.84 -19.27
C THR A 353 3.17 -10.48 -20.62
N ASP A 354 2.26 -10.37 -21.56
CA ASP A 354 2.46 -10.77 -22.97
C ASP A 354 1.71 -9.80 -23.90
N ALA A 355 1.73 -10.07 -25.19
CA ALA A 355 1.12 -9.19 -26.20
C ALA A 355 -0.41 -9.02 -26.06
N THR A 356 -1.08 -9.87 -25.28
CA THR A 356 -2.54 -9.86 -25.11
C THR A 356 -2.98 -9.33 -23.73
N GLY A 357 -2.08 -9.27 -22.76
CA GLY A 357 -2.44 -8.74 -21.43
C GLY A 357 -1.53 -9.23 -20.32
N ASP A 358 -2.00 -9.10 -19.10
CA ASP A 358 -1.23 -9.31 -17.88
C ASP A 358 -1.78 -10.44 -17.01
N THR A 359 -0.90 -10.99 -16.19
CA THR A 359 -1.27 -11.88 -15.09
C THR A 359 -0.89 -11.21 -13.77
N TYR A 360 -1.86 -11.04 -12.88
CA TYR A 360 -1.64 -10.56 -11.52
C TYR A 360 -1.81 -11.69 -10.53
N SER A 361 -1.12 -11.62 -9.40
CA SER A 361 -1.25 -12.57 -8.30
C SER A 361 -1.21 -11.84 -6.96
N LYS A 362 -2.19 -12.13 -6.12
CA LYS A 362 -2.33 -11.61 -4.77
C LYS A 362 -2.21 -12.73 -3.75
N VAL A 363 -1.38 -12.50 -2.75
CA VAL A 363 -1.32 -13.38 -1.60
C VAL A 363 -2.53 -13.14 -0.70
N LEU A 364 -3.22 -14.21 -0.32
CA LEU A 364 -4.36 -14.17 0.58
C LEU A 364 -4.01 -14.79 1.94
N SER A 365 -4.78 -14.42 2.96
CA SER A 365 -4.68 -15.01 4.28
C SER A 365 -4.90 -16.53 4.23
N GLY A 366 -4.04 -17.27 4.93
CA GLY A 366 -3.99 -18.74 4.91
C GLY A 366 -2.89 -19.27 3.98
N HIS A 367 -2.32 -20.42 4.37
CA HIS A 367 -1.21 -21.04 3.63
C HIS A 367 -1.65 -21.51 2.23
N GLY A 368 -0.82 -21.24 1.22
CA GLY A 368 -1.01 -21.71 -0.15
C GLY A 368 -2.20 -21.08 -0.86
N ARG A 369 -2.74 -19.96 -0.38
CA ARG A 369 -3.88 -19.29 -0.99
C ARG A 369 -3.46 -18.06 -1.79
N ARG A 370 -3.97 -17.98 -3.02
CA ARG A 370 -3.76 -16.82 -3.93
C ARG A 370 -5.07 -16.43 -4.59
N ALA A 371 -5.23 -15.14 -4.87
CA ALA A 371 -6.07 -14.69 -5.95
C ALA A 371 -5.18 -14.46 -7.18
N VAL A 372 -5.71 -14.74 -8.36
CA VAL A 372 -5.01 -14.54 -9.62
C VAL A 372 -5.96 -13.93 -10.63
N VAL A 373 -5.56 -12.84 -11.25
CA VAL A 373 -6.26 -12.25 -12.39
C VAL A 373 -5.50 -12.54 -13.67
N LEU A 374 -6.18 -13.11 -14.65
CA LEU A 374 -5.73 -13.20 -16.03
C LEU A 374 -6.48 -12.10 -16.81
N LEU A 375 -5.84 -10.96 -17.03
CA LEU A 375 -6.40 -9.83 -17.75
C LEU A 375 -6.15 -9.97 -19.25
N ASN A 376 -7.18 -9.80 -20.06
CA ASN A 376 -7.09 -9.65 -21.51
C ASN A 376 -7.31 -8.17 -21.88
N ARG A 377 -6.26 -7.51 -22.34
CA ARG A 377 -6.30 -6.10 -22.78
C ARG A 377 -6.70 -5.94 -24.24
N SER A 378 -6.79 -7.06 -25.01
CA SER A 378 -7.05 -7.02 -26.43
C SER A 378 -8.54 -6.99 -26.76
N ASP A 379 -8.89 -6.50 -27.96
CA ASP A 379 -10.26 -6.43 -28.49
C ASP A 379 -10.83 -7.80 -28.94
N GLN A 380 -10.10 -8.89 -28.70
CA GLN A 380 -10.52 -10.23 -29.07
C GLN A 380 -10.39 -11.19 -27.88
N PRO A 381 -11.26 -12.20 -27.77
CA PRO A 381 -11.06 -13.25 -26.78
C PRO A 381 -9.68 -13.91 -26.95
N ALA A 382 -8.99 -14.14 -25.82
CA ALA A 382 -7.65 -14.73 -25.83
C ALA A 382 -7.56 -15.89 -24.82
N GLN A 383 -6.74 -16.91 -25.17
CA GLN A 383 -6.35 -17.90 -24.18
C GLN A 383 -5.26 -17.32 -23.28
N ARG A 384 -5.53 -17.35 -21.98
CA ARG A 384 -4.62 -16.88 -20.95
C ARG A 384 -4.22 -18.02 -20.04
N THR A 385 -2.95 -18.06 -19.64
CA THR A 385 -2.39 -19.13 -18.81
C THR A 385 -1.66 -18.53 -17.62
N VAL A 386 -1.93 -19.05 -16.42
CA VAL A 386 -1.05 -18.86 -15.25
C VAL A 386 -0.29 -20.15 -14.99
N THR A 387 1.03 -20.05 -14.84
CA THR A 387 1.80 -21.13 -14.22
C THR A 387 1.73 -20.98 -12.70
N PHE A 388 1.63 -22.09 -11.98
CA PHE A 388 1.52 -22.02 -10.52
C PHE A 388 2.81 -21.50 -9.86
N ALA A 389 3.94 -21.69 -10.52
CA ALA A 389 5.20 -21.05 -10.11
C ALA A 389 5.11 -19.51 -10.14
N GLN A 390 4.48 -18.90 -11.15
CA GLN A 390 4.23 -17.46 -11.19
C GLN A 390 3.39 -16.98 -9.99
N ALA A 391 2.46 -17.81 -9.52
CA ALA A 391 1.67 -17.54 -8.33
C ALA A 391 2.37 -17.96 -7.01
N GLY A 392 3.65 -18.39 -7.05
CA GLY A 392 4.39 -18.86 -5.88
C GLY A 392 3.78 -20.11 -5.26
N LEU A 393 3.25 -21.02 -6.09
CA LEU A 393 2.65 -22.29 -5.68
C LEU A 393 3.31 -23.47 -6.37
N THR A 394 3.37 -24.60 -5.68
CA THR A 394 3.91 -25.85 -6.17
C THR A 394 2.95 -27.02 -5.92
N GLY A 395 3.20 -28.16 -6.60
CA GLY A 395 2.41 -29.37 -6.49
C GLY A 395 1.08 -29.31 -7.23
N GLN A 396 0.06 -29.95 -6.67
CA GLN A 396 -1.32 -29.85 -7.15
C GLN A 396 -2.00 -28.61 -6.58
N VAL A 397 -2.63 -27.83 -7.44
CA VAL A 397 -3.33 -26.58 -7.08
C VAL A 397 -4.79 -26.70 -7.44
N ALA A 398 -5.66 -26.51 -6.46
CA ALA A 398 -7.10 -26.39 -6.66
C ALA A 398 -7.41 -25.01 -7.25
N VAL A 399 -8.25 -24.97 -8.27
CA VAL A 399 -8.64 -23.75 -9.00
C VAL A 399 -10.13 -23.51 -8.81
N ARG A 400 -10.49 -22.33 -8.37
CA ARG A 400 -11.86 -21.83 -8.23
C ARG A 400 -12.05 -20.57 -9.05
N ASP A 401 -13.09 -20.53 -9.85
CA ASP A 401 -13.52 -19.32 -10.55
C ASP A 401 -14.36 -18.45 -9.59
N LEU A 402 -13.79 -17.32 -9.18
CA LEU A 402 -14.40 -16.42 -8.19
C LEU A 402 -15.57 -15.62 -8.76
N ARG A 403 -15.56 -15.33 -10.06
CA ARG A 403 -16.67 -14.66 -10.75
C ARG A 403 -17.89 -15.56 -10.83
N ALA A 404 -17.67 -16.79 -11.29
CA ALA A 404 -18.72 -17.80 -11.42
C ALA A 404 -19.04 -18.53 -10.10
N ARG A 405 -18.19 -18.37 -9.07
CA ARG A 405 -18.29 -19.07 -7.78
C ARG A 405 -18.29 -20.59 -7.94
N ALA A 406 -17.44 -21.08 -8.82
CA ALA A 406 -17.45 -22.48 -9.24
C ALA A 406 -16.04 -23.09 -9.18
N ASP A 407 -15.95 -24.31 -8.65
CA ASP A 407 -14.70 -25.07 -8.66
C ASP A 407 -14.41 -25.56 -10.09
N ARG A 408 -13.14 -25.42 -10.48
CA ARG A 408 -12.65 -25.85 -11.82
C ARG A 408 -11.82 -27.13 -11.77
N GLY A 409 -11.55 -27.65 -10.57
CA GLY A 409 -10.75 -28.85 -10.35
C GLY A 409 -9.35 -28.55 -9.82
N ALA A 410 -8.48 -29.56 -9.83
CA ALA A 410 -7.08 -29.45 -9.41
C ALA A 410 -6.14 -29.79 -10.57
N TYR A 411 -5.08 -29.01 -10.71
CA TYR A 411 -4.14 -29.06 -11.81
C TYR A 411 -2.71 -29.08 -11.30
N SER A 412 -1.77 -29.52 -12.15
CA SER A 412 -0.33 -29.42 -11.89
C SER A 412 0.32 -28.52 -12.92
N GLY A 413 1.25 -27.68 -12.49
CA GLY A 413 2.06 -26.79 -13.32
C GLY A 413 1.36 -25.52 -13.78
N SER A 414 0.17 -25.60 -14.39
CA SER A 414 -0.53 -24.41 -14.91
C SER A 414 -2.03 -24.61 -15.08
N TYR A 415 -2.74 -23.48 -15.27
CA TYR A 415 -4.15 -23.45 -15.65
C TYR A 415 -4.36 -22.48 -16.81
N THR A 416 -5.11 -22.90 -17.83
CA THR A 416 -5.43 -22.12 -19.02
C THR A 416 -6.93 -21.93 -19.16
N VAL A 417 -7.35 -20.71 -19.53
CA VAL A 417 -8.76 -20.37 -19.75
C VAL A 417 -8.88 -19.34 -20.86
N THR A 418 -10.00 -19.35 -21.59
CA THR A 418 -10.33 -18.29 -22.55
C THR A 418 -10.94 -17.11 -21.81
N VAL A 419 -10.36 -15.93 -22.00
CA VAL A 419 -10.78 -14.67 -21.39
C VAL A 419 -11.38 -13.79 -22.48
N PRO A 420 -12.60 -13.23 -22.30
CA PRO A 420 -13.22 -12.32 -23.27
C PRO A 420 -12.33 -11.10 -23.57
N ALA A 421 -12.64 -10.39 -24.67
CA ALA A 421 -12.05 -9.09 -24.95
C ALA A 421 -12.30 -8.14 -23.75
N HIS A 422 -11.30 -7.36 -23.35
CA HIS A 422 -11.31 -6.46 -22.18
C HIS A 422 -11.71 -7.13 -20.85
N GLY A 423 -11.72 -8.45 -20.83
CA GLY A 423 -12.21 -9.25 -19.71
C GLY A 423 -11.12 -9.76 -18.79
N THR A 424 -11.57 -10.41 -17.72
CA THR A 424 -10.71 -11.08 -16.74
C THR A 424 -11.20 -12.48 -16.43
N ALA A 425 -10.27 -13.42 -16.19
CA ALA A 425 -10.55 -14.59 -15.38
C ALA A 425 -10.03 -14.30 -13.97
N PHE A 426 -10.89 -14.42 -12.96
CA PHE A 426 -10.54 -14.21 -11.56
C PHE A 426 -10.56 -15.53 -10.80
N LEU A 427 -9.38 -15.99 -10.41
CA LEU A 427 -9.17 -17.33 -9.91
C LEU A 427 -8.72 -17.31 -8.45
N GLY A 428 -9.40 -18.11 -7.60
CA GLY A 428 -8.88 -18.50 -6.31
C GLY A 428 -8.03 -19.77 -6.46
N LEU A 429 -6.76 -19.71 -6.10
CA LEU A 429 -5.84 -20.85 -6.14
C LEU A 429 -5.53 -21.31 -4.71
N THR A 430 -5.51 -22.64 -4.51
CA THR A 430 -5.09 -23.24 -3.24
C THR A 430 -4.14 -24.40 -3.52
N GLY A 431 -2.90 -24.25 -3.06
CA GLY A 431 -1.82 -25.22 -3.28
C GLY A 431 -0.81 -25.22 -2.13
N THR A 432 0.40 -25.68 -2.40
CA THR A 432 1.52 -25.59 -1.47
C THR A 432 2.33 -24.35 -1.80
N ASP A 433 2.65 -23.52 -0.79
CA ASP A 433 3.50 -22.35 -0.96
C ASP A 433 4.89 -22.77 -1.47
N ASP A 434 5.31 -22.21 -2.61
CA ASP A 434 6.67 -22.29 -3.12
C ASP A 434 7.46 -21.10 -2.57
N ALA A 435 7.87 -21.21 -1.31
CA ALA A 435 8.55 -20.13 -0.61
C ALA A 435 10.02 -20.47 -0.39
N PRO A 436 10.97 -19.70 -0.97
CA PRO A 436 12.40 -19.97 -0.82
C PRO A 436 12.86 -19.78 0.62
N GLY A 437 13.94 -20.49 0.98
CA GLY A 437 14.65 -20.33 2.23
C GLY A 437 13.95 -20.92 3.46
N THR A 438 14.56 -20.67 4.60
CA THR A 438 14.14 -21.17 5.91
C THR A 438 13.44 -20.07 6.70
N THR A 439 12.31 -20.39 7.38
CA THR A 439 11.65 -19.40 8.25
C THR A 439 12.53 -19.04 9.45
N THR A 440 12.63 -17.75 9.73
CA THR A 440 13.28 -17.26 10.95
C THR A 440 12.36 -17.41 12.18
N GLY A 441 11.07 -17.70 11.98
CA GLY A 441 10.05 -17.70 13.01
C GLY A 441 9.68 -16.31 13.53
N ALA A 442 10.11 -15.25 12.82
CA ALA A 442 9.67 -13.87 13.03
C ALA A 442 8.60 -13.48 12.01
N THR A 443 7.85 -12.43 12.32
CA THR A 443 6.98 -11.72 11.39
C THR A 443 7.40 -10.25 11.32
N SER A 444 7.13 -9.58 10.22
CA SER A 444 7.43 -8.17 10.03
C SER A 444 6.31 -7.47 9.27
N ALA A 445 5.97 -6.26 9.69
CA ALA A 445 5.04 -5.38 8.97
C ALA A 445 5.72 -4.64 7.81
N THR A 446 7.04 -4.45 7.89
CA THR A 446 7.88 -3.85 6.83
C THR A 446 8.99 -4.81 6.41
N ASP A 447 9.76 -4.45 5.39
CA ASP A 447 10.92 -5.23 4.98
C ASP A 447 11.92 -5.41 6.12
N PRO A 448 12.46 -6.61 6.34
CA PRO A 448 13.37 -6.90 7.44
C PRO A 448 14.81 -6.46 7.12
N ALA A 449 15.64 -6.38 8.17
CA ALA A 449 17.09 -6.28 8.04
C ALA A 449 17.78 -7.48 8.70
N ILE A 450 19.03 -7.75 8.33
CA ILE A 450 19.85 -8.79 8.93
C ILE A 450 21.30 -8.32 9.05
N VAL A 451 21.94 -8.73 10.13
CA VAL A 451 23.40 -8.60 10.31
C VAL A 451 24.01 -9.93 10.72
N ARG A 452 25.29 -10.08 10.44
CA ARG A 452 26.10 -11.20 10.85
C ARG A 452 27.28 -10.75 11.71
N ASP A 453 27.46 -11.37 12.88
CA ASP A 453 28.64 -11.24 13.73
C ASP A 453 29.17 -12.65 14.06
N GLY A 454 30.26 -13.04 13.41
CA GLY A 454 30.75 -14.42 13.47
C GLY A 454 29.75 -15.41 12.87
N ASP A 455 29.30 -16.37 13.67
CA ASP A 455 28.25 -17.35 13.37
C ASP A 455 26.84 -16.90 13.83
N VAL A 456 26.75 -15.75 14.51
CA VAL A 456 25.49 -15.20 14.99
C VAL A 456 24.86 -14.32 13.90
N LEU A 457 23.60 -14.61 13.55
CA LEU A 457 22.74 -13.79 12.73
C LEU A 457 21.73 -13.07 13.62
N THR A 458 21.49 -11.80 13.37
CA THR A 458 20.42 -11.04 14.02
C THR A 458 19.52 -10.43 12.95
N SER A 459 18.25 -10.84 12.93
CA SER A 459 17.23 -10.21 12.10
C SER A 459 16.51 -9.11 12.87
N PHE A 460 16.19 -8.01 12.18
CA PHE A 460 15.43 -6.87 12.68
C PHE A 460 14.14 -6.75 11.91
N THR A 461 13.03 -6.64 12.62
CA THR A 461 11.69 -6.64 12.05
C THR A 461 10.82 -5.60 12.72
N GLN A 462 9.76 -5.15 12.02
CA GLN A 462 8.74 -4.31 12.62
C GLN A 462 7.57 -5.19 13.10
N ALA A 463 7.26 -5.10 14.37
CA ALA A 463 6.09 -5.74 14.93
C ALA A 463 4.80 -5.00 14.50
N ALA A 464 3.65 -5.66 14.61
CA ALA A 464 2.35 -5.07 14.26
C ALA A 464 1.99 -3.78 15.02
N ASN A 465 2.58 -3.57 16.21
CA ASN A 465 2.44 -2.31 16.96
C ASN A 465 3.39 -1.20 16.50
N GLY A 466 4.19 -1.43 15.45
CA GLY A 466 5.17 -0.49 14.90
C GLY A 466 6.51 -0.46 15.62
N SER A 467 6.74 -1.29 16.65
CA SER A 467 8.03 -1.36 17.33
C SER A 467 9.08 -2.16 16.55
N LEU A 468 10.35 -1.82 16.73
CA LEU A 468 11.47 -2.61 16.23
C LEU A 468 11.68 -3.82 17.13
N THR A 469 11.78 -5.00 16.51
CA THR A 469 12.15 -6.23 17.23
C THR A 469 13.42 -6.83 16.66
N ALA A 470 14.20 -7.48 17.51
CA ALA A 470 15.40 -8.20 17.13
C ALA A 470 15.27 -9.69 17.51
N ARG A 471 15.71 -10.57 16.62
CA ARG A 471 15.79 -12.01 16.86
C ARG A 471 17.14 -12.53 16.42
N THR A 472 17.77 -13.35 17.27
CA THR A 472 19.06 -13.95 16.97
C THR A 472 18.92 -15.43 16.55
N GLY A 473 19.75 -15.84 15.62
CA GLY A 473 19.97 -17.22 15.20
C GLY A 473 21.46 -17.52 15.14
N ARG A 474 21.82 -18.80 15.09
CA ARG A 474 23.22 -19.24 14.96
C ARG A 474 23.31 -20.26 13.83
N ASP A 475 24.27 -20.08 12.92
CA ASP A 475 24.48 -20.94 11.76
C ASP A 475 23.19 -21.19 10.94
N GLY A 476 22.35 -20.17 10.79
CA GLY A 476 21.07 -20.26 10.09
C GLY A 476 19.96 -20.99 10.85
N GLN A 477 20.21 -21.42 12.10
CA GLN A 477 19.20 -22.01 12.97
C GLN A 477 18.56 -20.95 13.86
N TRP A 478 17.25 -20.77 13.71
CA TRP A 478 16.45 -19.74 14.42
C TRP A 478 15.64 -20.30 15.58
N THR A 479 15.84 -21.59 15.91
CA THR A 479 15.11 -22.26 16.99
C THR A 479 15.59 -21.78 18.36
N GLY A 480 14.67 -21.38 19.22
CA GLY A 480 14.93 -20.99 20.62
C GLY A 480 15.42 -19.55 20.83
N GLY A 481 15.62 -18.75 19.78
CA GLY A 481 15.99 -17.35 19.92
C GLY A 481 14.84 -16.50 20.48
N ALA A 482 15.07 -15.79 21.60
CA ALA A 482 14.11 -14.85 22.14
C ALA A 482 13.94 -13.65 21.18
N VAL A 483 12.71 -13.19 21.01
CA VAL A 483 12.43 -11.91 20.35
C VAL A 483 12.61 -10.81 21.40
N THR A 484 13.47 -9.85 21.11
CA THR A 484 13.70 -8.68 21.97
C THR A 484 12.96 -7.48 21.35
N ASP A 485 12.03 -6.90 22.08
CA ASP A 485 11.38 -5.65 21.67
C ASP A 485 12.34 -4.48 21.99
N LEU A 486 12.69 -3.73 20.95
CA LEU A 486 13.56 -2.56 21.02
C LEU A 486 12.76 -1.25 21.02
N GLY A 487 11.42 -1.31 20.92
CA GLY A 487 10.59 -0.13 20.78
C GLY A 487 10.87 0.65 19.49
N GLY A 488 10.49 1.90 19.46
CA GLY A 488 10.81 2.84 18.38
C GLY A 488 11.12 4.22 18.92
N PRO A 489 11.77 5.09 18.13
CA PRO A 489 12.21 6.40 18.58
C PRO A 489 11.04 7.36 18.85
N THR A 490 9.97 7.25 18.06
CA THR A 490 8.84 8.17 18.09
C THR A 490 7.60 7.41 18.58
N ARG A 491 7.12 7.70 19.77
CA ARG A 491 5.95 7.02 20.38
C ARG A 491 6.06 5.49 20.42
N GLY A 492 7.28 4.95 20.51
CA GLY A 492 7.55 3.50 20.48
C GLY A 492 7.51 2.86 19.09
N ARG A 493 7.44 3.66 18.02
CA ARG A 493 7.28 3.21 16.61
C ARG A 493 8.37 3.79 15.71
N PHE A 494 8.49 3.22 14.50
CA PHE A 494 9.31 3.71 13.40
C PHE A 494 8.62 3.41 12.06
N GLN A 495 9.18 3.91 10.94
CA GLN A 495 8.66 3.74 9.59
C GLN A 495 9.71 3.10 8.67
N GLY A 496 9.24 2.41 7.64
CA GLY A 496 10.06 1.84 6.57
C GLY A 496 10.94 0.68 7.01
N GLN A 497 11.85 0.27 6.15
CA GLN A 497 12.79 -0.82 6.40
C GLN A 497 13.89 -0.38 7.38
N PRO A 498 14.16 -1.08 8.49
CA PRO A 498 15.33 -0.78 9.31
C PRO A 498 16.62 -1.08 8.56
N ALA A 499 17.69 -0.37 8.89
CA ALA A 499 19.03 -0.69 8.41
C ALA A 499 19.91 -1.09 9.61
N ALA A 500 20.56 -2.22 9.52
CA ALA A 500 21.38 -2.75 10.62
C ALA A 500 22.76 -3.16 10.14
N TYR A 501 23.77 -2.89 10.95
CA TYR A 501 25.16 -3.12 10.61
C TYR A 501 25.93 -3.64 11.84
N ALA A 502 26.61 -4.78 11.67
CA ALA A 502 27.54 -5.29 12.67
C ALA A 502 28.95 -4.78 12.41
N SER A 503 29.68 -4.47 13.48
CA SER A 503 31.08 -4.06 13.45
C SER A 503 31.89 -4.90 14.43
N ALA A 504 33.19 -4.90 14.27
CA ALA A 504 34.10 -5.62 15.16
C ALA A 504 33.84 -5.33 16.65
N GLY A 505 33.97 -6.35 17.49
CA GLY A 505 33.72 -6.26 18.93
C GLY A 505 32.26 -6.44 19.35
N GLY A 506 31.43 -7.02 18.50
CA GLY A 506 30.02 -7.32 18.80
C GLY A 506 29.13 -6.08 18.85
N ARG A 507 29.55 -4.99 18.19
CA ARG A 507 28.75 -3.78 18.08
C ARG A 507 27.75 -3.92 16.94
N ILE A 508 26.48 -3.57 17.19
CA ILE A 508 25.44 -3.45 16.16
C ILE A 508 24.86 -2.03 16.21
N ASP A 509 24.86 -1.35 15.09
CA ASP A 509 24.19 -0.08 14.89
C ASP A 509 22.93 -0.30 14.05
N VAL A 510 21.78 0.17 14.51
CA VAL A 510 20.49 0.07 13.81
C VAL A 510 19.95 1.46 13.57
N PHE A 511 19.63 1.75 12.31
CA PHE A 511 19.07 3.01 11.86
C PHE A 511 17.63 2.81 11.41
N VAL A 512 16.76 3.75 11.77
CA VAL A 512 15.35 3.78 11.38
C VAL A 512 14.92 5.21 11.08
N ARG A 513 13.80 5.37 10.35
CA ARG A 513 13.08 6.62 10.23
C ARG A 513 12.02 6.70 11.32
N GLY A 514 11.98 7.81 12.05
CA GLY A 514 10.92 8.07 13.04
C GLY A 514 9.61 8.51 12.36
N LEU A 515 8.53 8.61 13.14
CA LEU A 515 7.25 9.15 12.66
C LEU A 515 7.30 10.67 12.41
N ASP A 516 8.40 11.31 12.78
CA ASP A 516 8.74 12.71 12.55
C ASP A 516 9.69 12.91 11.36
N ASP A 517 9.79 11.90 10.51
CA ASP A 517 10.62 11.85 9.31
C ASP A 517 12.13 12.04 9.55
N ALA A 518 12.57 12.05 10.82
CA ALA A 518 13.99 12.12 11.16
C ALA A 518 14.64 10.73 11.18
N ALA A 519 15.94 10.68 10.88
CA ALA A 519 16.75 9.48 11.11
C ALA A 519 17.06 9.29 12.58
N TYR A 520 17.07 8.03 13.03
CA TYR A 520 17.43 7.66 14.39
C TYR A 520 18.41 6.49 14.41
N LEU A 521 19.29 6.49 15.39
CA LEU A 521 20.28 5.43 15.66
C LEU A 521 20.00 4.79 17.01
N ARG A 522 20.06 3.46 17.06
CA ARG A 522 20.20 2.70 18.30
C ARG A 522 21.38 1.75 18.21
N THR A 523 22.20 1.71 19.24
CA THR A 523 23.43 0.92 19.26
C THR A 523 23.37 -0.18 20.31
N TYR A 524 23.75 -1.39 19.91
CA TYR A 524 24.09 -2.48 20.83
C TYR A 524 25.61 -2.50 21.03
N SER A 525 26.05 -2.49 22.28
CA SER A 525 27.47 -2.66 22.63
C SER A 525 27.62 -3.08 24.08
N GLY A 526 28.66 -3.86 24.40
CA GLY A 526 28.88 -4.33 25.75
C GLY A 526 27.75 -5.16 26.33
N GLY A 527 27.00 -5.87 25.49
CA GLY A 527 25.91 -6.77 25.89
C GLY A 527 24.55 -6.10 26.09
N HIS A 528 24.37 -4.81 25.80
CA HIS A 528 23.11 -4.09 25.99
C HIS A 528 22.81 -3.06 24.90
N TRP A 529 21.52 -2.75 24.72
CA TRP A 529 21.05 -1.71 23.81
C TRP A 529 21.02 -0.33 24.51
N GLY A 530 21.65 0.66 23.89
CA GLY A 530 21.58 2.05 24.31
C GLY A 530 20.22 2.69 23.98
N PRO A 531 20.04 3.98 24.31
CA PRO A 531 18.85 4.73 23.93
C PRO A 531 18.85 5.08 22.43
N TRP A 532 17.67 5.45 21.89
CA TRP A 532 17.54 6.05 20.58
C TRP A 532 18.20 7.45 20.55
N GLN A 533 18.96 7.71 19.50
CA GLN A 533 19.64 8.99 19.23
C GLN A 533 19.02 9.61 17.97
N ASN A 534 18.47 10.81 18.10
CA ASN A 534 17.94 11.56 16.96
C ASN A 534 19.12 12.11 16.13
N LEU A 535 19.11 11.83 14.83
CA LEU A 535 20.11 12.27 13.85
C LEU A 535 19.56 13.39 12.94
N GLY A 536 18.31 13.80 13.12
CA GLY A 536 17.63 14.80 12.29
C GLY A 536 17.40 14.32 10.87
N GLY A 537 17.13 15.24 9.98
CA GLY A 537 16.77 15.03 8.59
C GLY A 537 15.28 15.27 8.38
N ASP A 538 14.89 15.45 7.14
CA ASP A 538 13.53 15.47 6.63
C ASP A 538 13.51 14.44 5.47
N LEU A 539 13.13 13.21 5.80
CA LEU A 539 13.35 12.05 4.96
C LEU A 539 12.03 11.54 4.38
N ALA A 540 12.03 11.27 3.09
CA ALA A 540 10.89 10.62 2.42
C ALA A 540 10.88 9.10 2.64
N ASP A 541 12.07 8.47 2.89
CA ASP A 541 12.16 7.04 3.17
C ASP A 541 13.25 6.71 4.20
N ALA A 542 13.31 5.45 4.62
CA ALA A 542 14.23 4.97 5.65
C ALA A 542 15.70 5.12 5.23
N PRO A 543 16.62 5.41 6.16
CA PRO A 543 18.04 5.54 5.84
C PRO A 543 18.72 4.18 5.67
N SER A 544 19.80 4.15 4.88
CA SER A 544 20.82 3.12 4.87
C SER A 544 22.16 3.70 5.31
N ALA A 545 23.20 2.86 5.53
CA ALA A 545 24.51 3.35 5.87
C ALA A 545 25.63 2.57 5.17
N ALA A 546 26.68 3.28 4.76
CA ALA A 546 27.98 2.70 4.53
C ALA A 546 28.77 2.73 5.85
N VAL A 547 29.24 1.58 6.31
CA VAL A 547 29.96 1.42 7.59
C VAL A 547 31.40 1.00 7.31
N THR A 548 32.36 1.81 7.70
CA THR A 548 33.79 1.58 7.49
C THR A 548 34.51 1.08 8.77
N GLY A 549 33.81 1.06 9.91
CA GLY A 549 34.36 0.59 11.17
C GLY A 549 33.41 0.83 12.35
N PRO A 550 33.79 0.43 13.57
CA PRO A 550 32.95 0.61 14.76
C PRO A 550 32.61 2.07 15.01
N GLY A 551 31.32 2.41 14.78
CA GLY A 551 30.82 3.77 14.90
C GLY A 551 31.30 4.73 13.82
N ALA A 552 31.95 4.26 12.76
CA ALA A 552 32.29 5.02 11.59
C ALA A 552 31.29 4.69 10.46
N TRP A 553 30.35 5.58 10.24
CA TRP A 553 29.27 5.40 9.28
C TRP A 553 28.91 6.71 8.57
N THR A 554 28.42 6.57 7.36
CA THR A 554 27.77 7.62 6.57
C THR A 554 26.37 7.15 6.18
N LEU A 555 25.35 7.94 6.52
CA LEU A 555 23.95 7.67 6.16
C LEU A 555 23.62 8.19 4.78
N PHE A 556 22.67 7.51 4.14
CA PHE A 556 22.06 7.88 2.87
C PHE A 556 20.54 7.64 2.99
N ALA A 557 19.76 8.58 2.50
CA ALA A 557 18.31 8.48 2.47
C ALA A 557 17.75 9.23 1.26
N THR A 558 16.49 8.97 0.92
CA THR A 558 15.72 9.86 0.05
C THR A 558 15.20 11.00 0.91
N GLY A 559 15.53 12.23 0.53
CA GLY A 559 15.05 13.44 1.18
C GLY A 559 13.65 13.84 0.72
N ALA A 560 12.94 14.59 1.56
CA ALA A 560 11.65 15.15 1.19
C ALA A 560 11.71 16.13 0.01
N ASP A 561 12.93 16.59 -0.34
CA ASP A 561 13.19 17.43 -1.50
C ASP A 561 13.35 16.64 -2.82
N GLY A 562 13.13 15.33 -2.81
CA GLY A 562 13.27 14.45 -3.97
C GLY A 562 14.74 14.23 -4.40
N THR A 563 15.69 14.38 -3.50
CA THR A 563 17.11 14.09 -3.77
C THR A 563 17.65 12.99 -2.87
N VAL A 564 18.77 12.38 -3.25
CA VAL A 564 19.53 11.54 -2.32
C VAL A 564 20.27 12.45 -1.36
N VAL A 565 20.02 12.27 -0.07
CA VAL A 565 20.69 13.04 0.98
C VAL A 565 21.64 12.15 1.77
N THR A 566 22.72 12.75 2.28
CA THR A 566 23.76 12.04 3.04
C THR A 566 24.16 12.81 4.29
N ARG A 567 24.61 12.04 5.30
CA ARG A 567 25.11 12.59 6.56
C ARG A 567 26.18 11.69 7.18
N GLY A 568 27.35 12.20 7.43
CA GLY A 568 28.36 11.56 8.27
C GLY A 568 27.98 11.65 9.77
N ARG A 569 28.63 10.84 10.59
CA ARG A 569 28.33 10.73 12.04
C ARG A 569 28.29 12.07 12.78
N GLN A 570 29.22 12.98 12.49
CA GLN A 570 29.32 14.29 13.13
C GLN A 570 28.87 15.43 12.21
N GLY A 571 28.39 15.09 10.99
CA GLY A 571 28.00 16.05 9.97
C GLY A 571 26.55 16.50 10.06
N THR A 572 26.19 17.41 9.18
CA THR A 572 24.82 17.79 8.85
C THR A 572 24.38 17.03 7.60
N TRP A 573 23.07 17.00 7.36
CA TRP A 573 22.52 16.47 6.12
C TRP A 573 22.91 17.36 4.94
N SER A 574 23.28 16.76 3.83
CA SER A 574 23.60 17.44 2.56
C SER A 574 23.10 16.62 1.39
N SER A 575 22.71 17.28 0.30
CA SER A 575 22.21 16.60 -0.90
C SER A 575 23.37 16.10 -1.79
N LEU A 576 23.21 14.90 -2.34
CA LEU A 576 23.99 14.35 -3.45
C LEU A 576 23.32 14.59 -4.81
N GLY A 577 22.18 15.29 -4.83
CA GLY A 577 21.37 15.48 -6.03
C GLY A 577 20.53 14.26 -6.38
N ALA A 578 19.83 14.36 -7.51
CA ALA A 578 19.03 13.31 -8.09
C ALA A 578 19.72 12.74 -9.34
N PRO A 579 19.62 11.41 -9.59
CA PRO A 579 20.18 10.80 -10.80
C PRO A 579 19.53 11.38 -12.07
N ASP A 580 20.32 12.02 -12.93
CA ASP A 580 19.89 12.61 -14.21
C ASP A 580 18.58 13.44 -14.14
N GLY A 581 18.32 14.07 -13.00
CA GLY A 581 17.11 14.83 -12.75
C GLY A 581 15.87 13.98 -12.40
N LEU A 582 16.02 12.65 -12.23
CA LEU A 582 14.94 11.73 -11.82
C LEU A 582 14.89 11.62 -10.30
N ALA A 583 13.69 11.66 -9.73
CA ALA A 583 13.53 11.44 -8.29
C ALA A 583 13.93 10.01 -7.90
N PRO A 584 14.66 9.84 -6.77
CA PRO A 584 14.80 8.53 -6.16
C PRO A 584 13.50 8.09 -5.51
N TYR A 585 13.13 6.82 -5.73
CA TYR A 585 12.01 6.17 -5.09
C TYR A 585 12.49 5.11 -4.10
N GLY A 586 11.88 5.11 -2.91
CA GLY A 586 12.23 4.17 -1.86
C GLY A 586 13.56 4.49 -1.19
N ARG A 587 14.08 3.52 -0.49
CA ARG A 587 15.29 3.63 0.32
C ARG A 587 16.55 3.46 -0.55
N PRO A 588 17.50 4.38 -0.52
CA PRO A 588 18.83 4.15 -1.07
C PRO A 588 19.51 2.98 -0.34
N SER A 589 20.33 2.21 -1.03
CA SER A 589 21.21 1.24 -0.40
C SER A 589 22.66 1.72 -0.49
N ALA A 590 23.41 1.58 0.59
CA ALA A 590 24.80 1.99 0.62
C ALA A 590 25.67 0.94 1.34
N VAL A 591 26.90 0.77 0.82
CA VAL A 591 27.88 -0.13 1.41
C VAL A 591 29.31 0.41 1.19
N ALA A 592 30.19 0.18 2.15
CA ALA A 592 31.63 0.37 1.98
C ALA A 592 32.26 -0.95 1.52
N ASP A 593 33.08 -0.91 0.47
CA ASP A 593 33.88 -2.05 0.03
C ASP A 593 35.23 -2.16 0.78
N ALA A 594 35.96 -3.24 0.53
CA ALA A 594 37.24 -3.49 1.18
C ALA A 594 38.33 -2.47 0.80
N ALA A 595 38.18 -1.77 -0.34
CA ALA A 595 39.09 -0.69 -0.77
C ALA A 595 38.75 0.66 -0.14
N GLY A 596 37.69 0.74 0.71
CA GLY A 596 37.27 1.97 1.38
C GLY A 596 36.43 2.89 0.48
N ARG A 597 35.94 2.39 -0.67
CA ARG A 597 34.98 3.11 -1.51
C ARG A 597 33.57 2.94 -0.95
N THR A 598 32.76 3.97 -1.11
CA THR A 598 31.33 3.92 -0.75
C THR A 598 30.50 3.83 -2.01
N HIS A 599 29.74 2.75 -2.15
CA HIS A 599 28.78 2.53 -3.22
C HIS A 599 27.39 2.90 -2.71
N VAL A 600 26.64 3.65 -3.53
CA VAL A 600 25.24 4.01 -3.29
C VAL A 600 24.44 3.60 -4.50
N ALA A 601 23.31 2.90 -4.28
CA ALA A 601 22.37 2.52 -5.32
C ALA A 601 20.97 3.01 -4.93
N VAL A 602 20.20 3.49 -5.92
CA VAL A 602 18.82 3.95 -5.75
C VAL A 602 17.97 3.46 -6.92
N ARG A 603 16.66 3.27 -6.69
CA ARG A 603 15.65 3.20 -7.74
C ARG A 603 15.21 4.63 -8.05
N THR A 604 14.92 4.93 -9.29
CA THR A 604 14.42 6.23 -9.73
C THR A 604 13.04 6.11 -10.40
N ALA A 605 12.46 7.24 -10.77
CA ALA A 605 11.14 7.33 -11.39
C ALA A 605 11.00 6.55 -12.73
N ASP A 606 12.11 6.20 -13.38
CA ASP A 606 12.17 5.32 -14.56
C ASP A 606 12.25 3.82 -14.20
N ASP A 607 12.12 3.48 -12.91
CA ASP A 607 12.29 2.14 -12.33
C ASP A 607 13.68 1.52 -12.50
N ALA A 608 14.62 2.25 -13.07
CA ALA A 608 15.98 1.77 -13.21
C ALA A 608 16.77 1.91 -11.91
N VAL A 609 17.80 1.09 -11.77
CA VAL A 609 18.80 1.25 -10.71
C VAL A 609 19.87 2.25 -11.19
N TRP A 610 20.09 3.27 -10.39
CA TRP A 610 21.18 4.21 -10.56
C TRP A 610 22.20 4.06 -9.44
N THR A 611 23.47 4.23 -9.77
CA THR A 611 24.56 4.08 -8.80
C THR A 611 25.50 5.27 -8.83
N ARG A 612 26.14 5.50 -7.69
CA ARG A 612 27.19 6.49 -7.50
C ARG A 612 28.24 5.95 -6.55
N VAL A 613 29.50 6.25 -6.78
CA VAL A 613 30.61 5.76 -5.98
C VAL A 613 31.42 6.94 -5.43
N GLN A 614 31.72 6.89 -4.14
CA GLN A 614 32.73 7.74 -3.51
C GLN A 614 34.04 6.96 -3.43
N ASP A 615 35.11 7.52 -3.95
CA ASP A 615 36.44 6.91 -3.88
C ASP A 615 37.05 7.03 -2.46
N ALA A 616 38.18 6.36 -2.24
CA ALA A 616 38.89 6.41 -0.96
C ALA A 616 39.42 7.81 -0.59
N SER A 617 39.51 8.75 -1.54
CA SER A 617 39.87 10.14 -1.29
C SER A 617 38.68 10.98 -0.83
N GLY A 618 37.45 10.46 -0.92
CA GLY A 618 36.21 11.15 -0.61
C GLY A 618 35.57 11.85 -1.81
N ALA A 619 36.11 11.70 -3.04
CA ALA A 619 35.50 12.27 -4.23
C ALA A 619 34.41 11.42 -4.79
N TRP A 620 33.26 12.03 -5.18
CA TRP A 620 32.12 11.37 -5.75
C TRP A 620 32.20 11.28 -7.27
N SER A 621 31.92 10.12 -7.86
CA SER A 621 31.61 9.97 -9.29
C SER A 621 30.34 10.74 -9.68
N GLY A 622 30.00 10.81 -10.95
CA GLY A 622 28.63 11.09 -11.42
C GLY A 622 27.68 9.94 -11.10
N TRP A 623 26.37 10.20 -11.22
CA TRP A 623 25.37 9.14 -11.25
C TRP A 623 25.49 8.35 -12.57
N SER A 624 25.33 7.05 -12.51
CA SER A 624 25.34 6.14 -13.66
C SER A 624 24.19 5.15 -13.58
N SER A 625 23.43 5.03 -14.67
CA SER A 625 22.35 4.04 -14.74
C SER A 625 22.91 2.64 -14.92
N LEU A 626 22.40 1.71 -14.15
CA LEU A 626 22.59 0.27 -14.34
C LEU A 626 21.43 -0.35 -15.12
N GLY A 627 20.43 0.45 -15.50
CA GLY A 627 19.22 -0.03 -16.15
C GLY A 627 18.42 -0.98 -15.26
N GLY A 628 17.67 -1.87 -15.90
CA GLY A 628 16.73 -2.75 -15.24
C GLY A 628 15.36 -2.09 -15.09
N THR A 629 14.37 -2.88 -14.68
CA THR A 629 13.05 -2.43 -14.20
C THR A 629 12.82 -3.14 -12.89
N ILE A 630 12.94 -2.42 -11.78
CA ILE A 630 12.82 -2.99 -10.44
C ILE A 630 11.57 -2.48 -9.72
N SER A 631 11.04 -3.28 -8.82
CA SER A 631 9.79 -3.03 -8.11
C SER A 631 9.98 -2.83 -6.60
N GLY A 632 11.12 -2.39 -6.16
CA GLY A 632 11.41 -2.15 -4.75
C GLY A 632 12.77 -1.51 -4.60
N SER A 633 13.18 -1.22 -3.38
CA SER A 633 14.51 -0.66 -3.13
C SER A 633 15.61 -1.67 -3.43
N PRO A 634 16.73 -1.26 -4.07
CA PRO A 634 17.88 -2.14 -4.27
C PRO A 634 18.58 -2.44 -2.95
N THR A 635 19.33 -3.53 -2.90
CA THR A 635 20.13 -3.92 -1.72
C THR A 635 21.56 -4.18 -2.13
N LEU A 636 22.50 -3.47 -1.54
CA LEU A 636 23.94 -3.65 -1.74
C LEU A 636 24.55 -4.45 -0.59
N VAL A 637 25.43 -5.39 -0.92
CA VAL A 637 26.21 -6.19 0.03
C VAL A 637 27.67 -6.26 -0.43
N ALA A 638 28.60 -5.87 0.43
CA ALA A 638 30.02 -6.11 0.18
C ALA A 638 30.40 -7.54 0.56
N THR A 639 30.95 -8.30 -0.40
CA THR A 639 31.36 -9.70 -0.25
C THR A 639 32.84 -9.84 -0.63
N GLY A 640 33.74 -9.58 0.34
CA GLY A 640 35.19 -9.56 0.07
C GLY A 640 35.58 -8.42 -0.87
N ASP A 641 36.11 -8.77 -2.03
CA ASP A 641 36.59 -7.80 -3.06
C ASP A 641 35.50 -7.38 -4.05
N SER A 642 34.26 -7.76 -3.85
CA SER A 642 33.14 -7.40 -4.72
C SER A 642 31.96 -6.80 -3.95
N VAL A 643 31.11 -6.06 -4.68
CA VAL A 643 29.82 -5.61 -4.18
C VAL A 643 28.71 -6.29 -4.98
N GLN A 644 27.80 -6.95 -4.27
CA GLN A 644 26.59 -7.53 -4.86
C GLN A 644 25.46 -6.54 -4.77
N LEU A 645 24.77 -6.32 -5.88
CA LEU A 645 23.51 -5.60 -5.97
C LEU A 645 22.40 -6.62 -6.16
N LEU A 646 21.42 -6.59 -5.28
CA LEU A 646 20.22 -7.42 -5.32
C LEU A 646 19.01 -6.51 -5.54
N ALA A 647 18.13 -6.89 -6.45
CA ALA A 647 16.91 -6.14 -6.72
C ALA A 647 15.78 -7.09 -7.13
N ARG A 648 14.57 -6.79 -6.73
CA ARG A 648 13.38 -7.43 -7.24
C ARG A 648 13.01 -6.77 -8.58
N ALA A 649 12.94 -7.53 -9.66
CA ALA A 649 12.56 -7.02 -10.97
C ALA A 649 11.05 -6.72 -11.06
N GLY A 650 10.62 -6.07 -12.13
CA GLY A 650 9.22 -5.78 -12.40
C GLY A 650 8.34 -7.02 -12.57
N ASP A 651 8.93 -8.19 -12.87
CA ASP A 651 8.28 -9.50 -12.83
C ASP A 651 8.34 -10.17 -11.45
N TYR A 652 8.83 -9.44 -10.45
CA TYR A 652 8.99 -9.86 -9.06
C TYR A 652 9.96 -11.02 -8.82
N THR A 653 10.78 -11.37 -9.79
CA THR A 653 11.92 -12.28 -9.59
C THR A 653 13.11 -11.52 -8.99
N LEU A 654 13.97 -12.24 -8.27
CA LEU A 654 15.22 -11.66 -7.78
C LEU A 654 16.23 -11.59 -8.92
N TRP A 655 16.81 -10.42 -9.10
CA TRP A 655 17.92 -10.18 -10.00
C TRP A 655 19.12 -9.67 -9.23
N GLN A 656 20.31 -10.00 -9.70
CA GLN A 656 21.56 -9.57 -9.10
C GLN A 656 22.53 -9.03 -10.14
N ARG A 657 23.43 -8.21 -9.66
CA ARG A 657 24.55 -7.65 -10.44
C ARG A 657 25.76 -7.55 -9.52
N THR A 658 26.95 -7.80 -10.06
CA THR A 658 28.19 -7.77 -9.29
C THR A 658 29.06 -6.63 -9.77
N TYR A 659 29.56 -5.82 -8.83
CA TYR A 659 30.63 -4.88 -9.07
C TYR A 659 31.99 -5.58 -8.87
N ASP A 660 32.81 -5.58 -9.90
CA ASP A 660 34.18 -6.06 -9.86
C ASP A 660 35.10 -4.89 -9.44
N ALA A 661 35.65 -5.00 -8.24
CA ALA A 661 36.51 -3.98 -7.65
C ALA A 661 37.85 -3.81 -8.41
N THR A 662 38.29 -4.86 -9.10
CA THR A 662 39.54 -4.85 -9.88
C THR A 662 39.34 -4.19 -11.25
N ALA A 663 38.22 -4.49 -11.89
CA ALA A 663 37.88 -3.95 -13.19
C ALA A 663 37.15 -2.60 -13.12
N ASP A 664 36.79 -2.14 -11.93
CA ASP A 664 36.09 -0.88 -11.63
C ASP A 664 34.77 -0.73 -12.43
N HIS A 665 33.99 -1.81 -12.57
CA HIS A 665 32.74 -1.78 -13.30
C HIS A 665 31.71 -2.78 -12.77
N TRP A 666 30.43 -2.53 -13.08
CA TRP A 666 29.31 -3.44 -12.85
C TRP A 666 29.19 -4.45 -14.01
N GLY A 667 29.14 -5.74 -13.69
CA GLY A 667 28.77 -6.79 -14.64
C GLY A 667 27.31 -6.67 -15.14
N ASP A 668 26.83 -7.61 -15.91
CA ASP A 668 25.45 -7.64 -16.43
C ASP A 668 24.44 -8.09 -15.37
N TRP A 669 23.17 -7.79 -15.61
CA TRP A 669 22.06 -8.31 -14.81
C TRP A 669 21.94 -9.83 -14.98
N PHE A 670 21.78 -10.51 -13.86
CA PHE A 670 21.67 -11.95 -13.78
C PHE A 670 20.48 -12.36 -12.92
N PRO A 671 19.53 -13.19 -13.43
CA PRO A 671 18.38 -13.62 -12.64
C PRO A 671 18.80 -14.73 -11.66
N ASP A 672 18.41 -14.59 -10.39
CA ASP A 672 18.51 -15.66 -9.42
C ASP A 672 17.24 -16.51 -9.44
N ARG A 673 17.30 -17.67 -10.08
CA ARG A 673 16.16 -18.57 -10.25
C ARG A 673 15.76 -19.31 -8.96
N GLN A 674 16.50 -19.14 -7.87
CA GLN A 674 16.14 -19.75 -6.59
C GLN A 674 15.06 -18.97 -5.84
N PHE A 675 14.83 -17.72 -6.21
CA PHE A 675 13.77 -16.88 -5.69
C PHE A 675 12.62 -16.81 -6.68
N VAL A 676 11.50 -17.45 -6.35
CA VAL A 676 10.27 -17.36 -7.14
C VAL A 676 9.41 -16.21 -6.61
N SER A 677 8.83 -15.48 -7.53
CA SER A 677 8.33 -14.12 -7.46
C SER A 677 7.39 -13.77 -6.30
N ASN A 678 6.53 -14.63 -5.86
CA ASN A 678 5.53 -14.26 -4.84
C ASN A 678 5.90 -14.67 -3.41
N ALA A 679 7.13 -15.13 -3.21
CA ALA A 679 7.59 -15.53 -1.90
C ALA A 679 8.10 -14.37 -1.06
N PHE A 680 8.39 -13.21 -1.66
CA PHE A 680 8.68 -11.96 -0.95
C PHE A 680 8.06 -10.76 -1.69
N ASP A 681 7.63 -9.80 -0.91
CA ASP A 681 7.20 -8.49 -1.38
C ASP A 681 8.11 -7.42 -0.75
N GLY A 682 8.61 -6.48 -1.53
CA GLY A 682 9.51 -5.43 -1.05
C GLY A 682 11.00 -5.74 -1.23
N ALA A 683 11.84 -5.05 -0.46
CA ALA A 683 13.29 -5.16 -0.52
C ALA A 683 13.84 -6.27 0.38
N LEU A 684 15.04 -6.73 0.05
CA LEU A 684 15.77 -7.68 0.89
C LEU A 684 16.56 -6.95 1.99
N GLY A 685 16.62 -7.55 3.19
CA GLY A 685 17.73 -7.29 4.09
C GLY A 685 18.84 -8.29 3.78
N ALA A 686 20.09 -7.86 3.66
CA ALA A 686 21.16 -8.76 3.32
C ALA A 686 22.48 -8.45 4.05
N THR A 687 23.30 -9.48 4.23
CA THR A 687 24.64 -9.40 4.85
C THR A 687 25.58 -10.41 4.18
N ALA A 688 26.89 -10.17 4.27
CA ALA A 688 27.89 -11.10 3.78
C ALA A 688 27.85 -12.41 4.60
N GLY A 689 27.87 -13.52 3.90
CA GLY A 689 27.99 -14.87 4.43
C GLY A 689 29.44 -15.38 4.40
N PRO A 690 29.66 -16.64 4.84
CA PRO A 690 30.96 -17.29 4.73
C PRO A 690 31.36 -17.51 3.26
N GLY A 691 32.65 -17.35 2.95
CA GLY A 691 33.17 -17.68 1.62
C GLY A 691 32.68 -16.77 0.48
N GLY A 692 32.22 -15.55 0.78
CA GLY A 692 31.73 -14.59 -0.23
C GLY A 692 30.27 -14.80 -0.63
N THR A 693 29.54 -15.68 0.06
CA THR A 693 28.09 -15.84 -0.13
C THR A 693 27.30 -14.65 0.41
N VAL A 694 26.06 -14.52 -0.01
CA VAL A 694 25.10 -13.54 0.52
C VAL A 694 24.08 -14.29 1.40
N ILE A 695 23.84 -13.80 2.59
CA ILE A 695 22.73 -14.21 3.44
C ILE A 695 21.69 -13.09 3.40
N ALA A 696 20.50 -13.43 2.97
CA ALA A 696 19.40 -12.47 2.85
C ALA A 696 18.20 -12.89 3.71
N VAL A 697 17.44 -11.91 4.15
CA VAL A 697 16.09 -12.09 4.70
C VAL A 697 15.10 -11.32 3.85
N SER A 698 13.94 -11.95 3.65
CA SER A 698 12.82 -11.37 2.94
C SER A 698 11.54 -11.49 3.77
N ARG A 699 10.62 -10.59 3.53
CA ARG A 699 9.26 -10.71 4.02
C ARG A 699 8.45 -11.54 3.03
N GLY A 700 7.92 -12.64 3.48
CA GLY A 700 7.05 -13.50 2.69
C GLY A 700 5.60 -13.38 3.09
N VAL A 701 4.81 -14.30 2.58
CA VAL A 701 3.37 -14.41 2.82
C VAL A 701 3.02 -14.28 4.30
N GLY A 702 2.04 -13.41 4.61
CA GLY A 702 1.59 -13.18 5.99
C GLY A 702 2.62 -12.50 6.87
N GLY A 703 3.55 -11.74 6.27
CA GLY A 703 4.62 -11.05 7.00
C GLY A 703 5.69 -11.96 7.56
N THR A 704 5.69 -13.27 7.24
CA THR A 704 6.72 -14.21 7.73
C THR A 704 8.09 -13.84 7.19
N VAL A 705 9.09 -13.83 8.06
CA VAL A 705 10.48 -13.54 7.65
C VAL A 705 11.22 -14.85 7.34
N ARG A 706 11.77 -14.92 6.14
CA ARG A 706 12.52 -16.07 5.65
C ARG A 706 13.96 -15.68 5.35
N GLN A 707 14.89 -16.60 5.67
CA GLN A 707 16.30 -16.46 5.35
C GLN A 707 16.65 -17.36 4.18
N SER A 708 17.45 -16.83 3.27
CA SER A 708 18.08 -17.56 2.17
C SER A 708 19.57 -17.27 2.14
N ALA A 709 20.33 -18.14 1.47
CA ALA A 709 21.76 -17.92 1.21
C ALA A 709 22.06 -18.33 -0.23
N PHE A 710 22.87 -17.58 -0.94
CA PHE A 710 23.24 -17.77 -2.34
C PHE A 710 24.61 -17.16 -2.66
#